data_4856b6855dc8b6e5e992c8e842441715
#
_entry.id   4856b6855dc8b6e5e992c8e842441715
#
_cell.length_a   1.000
_cell.length_b   1.000
_cell.length_c   1.000
_cell.angle_alpha   90.00
_cell.angle_beta   90.00
_cell.angle_gamma   90.00
#
_symmetry.space_group_name_H-M   'P 1'
#
loop_
_entity.id
_entity.type
_entity.pdbx_description
1 polymer ?
#
loop_
_entity_poly.entity_id
_entity_poly.type
_entity_poly.pdbx_seq_one_letter_code
_entity_poly.pdbx_strand_id
1 'polypeptide(L)'
;MSGAKAGKRLGVATSAGVAVIALLMAALPASAEDAPSSSPSPTAAATPAPSPSDTAVPVAPPIAMPTALGSWCRTLFPQAPATERVAAQQLLTQGTINFGKGGTYHLTEHPDWKPQATSDTSGDRHVNSLNWALPLLFRGVQVQNQAMVDRFRQLMLYWIADHQGKRATWVDSSIYGGLRTQTLVCAAQTLNDPTIAAAALQDARTMVKSNAGAVPVAVGVNNTDLIRQTGALAAFCWSADWPSRDKAWSNLVSIANGVILPDGSDVEGSPSYAVYIERLLHDVEAAAATCGMPADPVPTLRNRLYDFVSQAIRPDFLVESLGDSVNESLRGSFGASDGQAEWVRTAGKSGTPPAPIYSNFDGGYIFGRAGWQPQPGMPDTFYSLRFSSSRPATAHTHDDGTGLTLYSRGTEWIGDPGPYRYENSDKLRAYLKTRAAHSALTVGKVARTRWSGVKKIVGASDWATGGNDTSCVQDNTWKTVTLVRCTQYVRSVDAMIVTDYVNAVPVKKAKGRFTWQRWQVAPGVDSGYEGSTLVLTKGDKHLDVVKAGVDAWVIDKARPGSNIGWYTGAWGQKLPTQVINRQIAIPQQGMQQALVTVFVPRTGDEQVPVSITSNGVTITRGALSITTPAPMPQLGSPLL
;
A
#
# COMPACT_ATOMS: atom_id res chain seq x y z
N MET A 1 -51.23 -36.17 -0.83
CA MET A 1 -50.18 -37.07 -1.26
C MET A 1 -49.18 -36.20 -2.02
N SER A 2 -48.23 -35.61 -1.36
CA SER A 2 -46.98 -36.18 -0.87
C SER A 2 -45.90 -36.23 -1.93
N GLY A 3 -44.87 -35.47 -1.78
CA GLY A 3 -43.64 -35.58 -2.55
C GLY A 3 -42.68 -34.41 -2.40
N ALA A 4 -42.17 -34.20 -1.17
CA ALA A 4 -41.07 -33.28 -0.95
C ALA A 4 -39.74 -33.87 -1.49
N LYS A 5 -39.03 -33.15 -2.36
CA LYS A 5 -37.62 -33.45 -2.69
C LYS A 5 -36.69 -32.46 -1.97
N ALA A 6 -35.90 -33.02 -1.06
CA ALA A 6 -34.83 -32.34 -0.38
C ALA A 6 -33.66 -32.07 -1.33
N GLY A 7 -33.33 -30.80 -1.54
CA GLY A 7 -32.11 -30.39 -2.22
C GLY A 7 -30.94 -30.29 -1.25
N LYS A 8 -29.89 -31.09 -1.45
CA LYS A 8 -28.60 -30.99 -0.76
C LYS A 8 -27.91 -29.67 -1.15
N ARG A 9 -27.71 -28.78 -0.19
CA ARG A 9 -26.79 -27.64 -0.32
C ARG A 9 -25.38 -28.17 -0.11
N LEU A 10 -24.57 -28.12 -1.15
CA LEU A 10 -23.11 -28.21 -1.02
C LEU A 10 -22.61 -26.90 -0.39
N GLY A 11 -22.04 -27.00 0.80
CA GLY A 11 -21.33 -25.89 1.41
C GLY A 11 -19.96 -25.72 0.74
N VAL A 12 -19.77 -24.59 0.10
CA VAL A 12 -18.44 -24.15 -0.36
C VAL A 12 -17.75 -23.53 0.87
N ALA A 13 -16.80 -24.27 1.42
CA ALA A 13 -15.88 -23.74 2.43
C ALA A 13 -14.89 -22.78 1.72
N THR A 14 -15.10 -21.48 1.89
CA THR A 14 -14.15 -20.47 1.44
C THR A 14 -12.94 -20.45 2.38
N SER A 15 -11.80 -20.83 1.85
CA SER A 15 -10.48 -20.73 2.47
C SER A 15 -10.04 -19.25 2.52
N ALA A 16 -10.47 -18.51 3.55
CA ALA A 16 -10.15 -17.10 3.74
C ALA A 16 -8.86 -16.84 4.55
N GLY A 17 -8.06 -17.87 4.84
CA GLY A 17 -6.95 -17.77 5.80
C GLY A 17 -5.56 -17.47 5.24
N VAL A 18 -5.36 -17.48 3.92
CA VAL A 18 -4.00 -17.49 3.33
C VAL A 18 -3.52 -16.11 2.84
N ALA A 19 -4.40 -15.14 2.66
CA ALA A 19 -4.04 -13.86 2.04
C ALA A 19 -3.29 -12.87 2.97
N VAL A 20 -3.37 -13.04 4.28
CA VAL A 20 -2.86 -12.04 5.25
C VAL A 20 -1.34 -12.12 5.48
N ILE A 21 -0.72 -13.29 5.28
CA ILE A 21 0.73 -13.46 5.50
C ILE A 21 1.56 -12.93 4.29
N ALA A 22 0.98 -12.88 3.11
CA ALA A 22 1.69 -12.42 1.91
C ALA A 22 1.95 -10.90 1.86
N LEU A 23 1.14 -10.09 2.56
CA LEU A 23 1.31 -8.62 2.60
C LEU A 23 2.50 -8.16 3.45
N LEU A 24 2.92 -8.96 4.43
CA LEU A 24 4.04 -8.65 5.31
C LEU A 24 5.43 -8.71 4.63
N MET A 25 5.49 -9.24 3.39
CA MET A 25 6.75 -9.67 2.80
C MET A 25 7.29 -8.77 1.69
N ALA A 26 6.68 -7.65 1.41
CA ALA A 26 6.96 -6.95 0.17
C ALA A 26 7.40 -5.49 0.36
N ALA A 27 8.27 -5.17 1.28
CA ALA A 27 8.77 -3.80 1.36
C ALA A 27 10.26 -3.72 1.71
N LEU A 28 11.10 -3.33 0.77
CA LEU A 28 12.11 -2.29 0.90
C LEU A 28 12.93 -2.12 -0.39
N PRO A 29 13.24 -0.89 -0.83
CA PRO A 29 14.14 -0.66 -1.96
C PRO A 29 15.60 -0.79 -1.54
N ALA A 30 16.37 -1.47 -2.36
CA ALA A 30 17.83 -1.40 -2.33
C ALA A 30 18.29 -0.10 -2.99
N SER A 31 19.13 0.67 -2.30
CA SER A 31 19.94 1.71 -2.93
C SER A 31 20.90 1.06 -3.91
N ALA A 32 20.83 1.46 -5.18
CA ALA A 32 21.75 1.02 -6.23
C ALA A 32 23.04 1.84 -6.17
N GLU A 33 24.18 1.17 -6.10
CA GLU A 33 25.44 1.69 -6.61
C GLU A 33 25.75 0.96 -7.90
N ASP A 34 26.00 1.74 -8.95
CA ASP A 34 26.37 1.27 -10.28
C ASP A 34 27.82 0.76 -10.31
N ALA A 35 28.04 -0.41 -10.94
CA ALA A 35 29.34 -0.78 -11.50
C ALA A 35 29.16 -1.56 -12.81
N PRO A 36 30.01 -1.35 -13.80
CA PRO A 36 29.80 -1.79 -15.17
C PRO A 36 30.15 -3.26 -15.41
N SER A 37 29.33 -3.88 -16.28
CA SER A 37 29.52 -5.23 -16.77
C SER A 37 30.72 -5.36 -17.71
N SER A 38 31.61 -6.32 -17.44
CA SER A 38 32.48 -6.94 -18.44
C SER A 38 32.36 -8.46 -18.32
N SER A 39 31.91 -9.09 -19.40
CA SER A 39 31.91 -10.54 -19.54
C SER A 39 33.32 -11.05 -19.85
N PRO A 40 33.74 -12.16 -19.30
CA PRO A 40 34.78 -12.98 -19.91
C PRO A 40 34.24 -14.36 -20.34
N SER A 41 34.84 -14.82 -21.46
CA SER A 41 34.70 -16.13 -22.07
C SER A 41 35.17 -17.28 -21.18
N PRO A 42 34.72 -18.54 -21.47
CA PRO A 42 34.94 -19.67 -20.58
C PRO A 42 36.35 -20.22 -20.69
N THR A 43 37.00 -20.39 -19.57
CA THR A 43 38.28 -21.12 -19.46
C THR A 43 38.11 -22.32 -18.53
N ALA A 44 38.78 -23.40 -18.95
CA ALA A 44 38.86 -24.75 -18.44
C ALA A 44 38.57 -25.04 -16.97
N ALA A 45 37.96 -26.22 -16.76
CA ALA A 45 37.66 -26.86 -15.48
C ALA A 45 38.93 -27.01 -14.61
N ALA A 46 38.88 -26.38 -13.44
CA ALA A 46 39.82 -26.65 -12.36
C ALA A 46 39.19 -27.66 -11.40
N THR A 47 39.98 -28.61 -10.97
CA THR A 47 39.68 -29.63 -9.97
C THR A 47 39.17 -28.98 -8.68
N PRO A 48 38.07 -29.50 -8.04
CA PRO A 48 37.57 -28.92 -6.81
C PRO A 48 38.57 -29.05 -5.68
N ALA A 49 38.87 -27.93 -5.03
CA ALA A 49 39.59 -27.91 -3.77
C ALA A 49 38.79 -28.61 -2.66
N PRO A 50 39.45 -29.25 -1.70
CA PRO A 50 38.74 -29.92 -0.60
C PRO A 50 37.91 -28.88 0.20
N SER A 51 36.64 -29.26 0.47
CA SER A 51 35.72 -28.50 1.32
C SER A 51 36.40 -28.16 2.65
N PRO A 52 36.16 -26.94 3.19
CA PRO A 52 36.60 -26.63 4.55
C PRO A 52 35.91 -27.61 5.52
N SER A 53 36.71 -28.16 6.40
CA SER A 53 36.36 -29.14 7.41
C SER A 53 35.07 -28.72 8.13
N ASP A 54 34.09 -29.64 8.16
CA ASP A 54 32.92 -29.61 9.05
C ASP A 54 33.42 -29.48 10.50
N THR A 55 33.52 -28.24 10.97
CA THR A 55 33.54 -28.02 12.42
C THR A 55 32.11 -28.25 12.88
N ALA A 56 31.84 -29.45 13.35
CA ALA A 56 30.58 -29.84 13.95
C ALA A 56 30.24 -28.79 15.01
N VAL A 57 29.18 -28.01 14.78
CA VAL A 57 28.63 -27.11 15.80
C VAL A 57 28.27 -28.02 16.97
N PRO A 58 28.77 -27.76 18.20
CA PRO A 58 28.49 -28.61 19.34
C PRO A 58 26.97 -28.79 19.48
N VAL A 59 26.52 -30.03 19.50
CA VAL A 59 25.12 -30.36 19.79
C VAL A 59 24.82 -29.78 21.16
N ALA A 60 24.03 -28.74 21.24
CA ALA A 60 23.69 -28.14 22.51
C ALA A 60 22.97 -29.17 23.40
N PRO A 61 23.24 -29.19 24.71
CA PRO A 61 22.63 -30.16 25.61
C PRO A 61 21.09 -30.08 25.52
N PRO A 62 20.38 -31.19 25.66
CA PRO A 62 18.93 -31.21 25.61
C PRO A 62 18.35 -30.28 26.68
N ILE A 63 17.25 -29.61 26.35
CA ILE A 63 16.49 -28.78 27.29
C ILE A 63 15.24 -29.54 27.74
N ALA A 64 14.77 -29.21 28.94
CA ALA A 64 13.46 -29.70 29.38
C ALA A 64 12.35 -29.18 28.47
N MET A 65 11.34 -30.01 28.21
CA MET A 65 10.18 -29.61 27.43
C MET A 65 9.45 -28.43 28.09
N PRO A 66 9.27 -27.30 27.39
CA PRO A 66 8.50 -26.19 27.95
C PRO A 66 7.03 -26.58 28.16
N THR A 67 6.48 -26.22 29.31
CA THR A 67 5.07 -26.48 29.65
C THR A 67 4.11 -25.46 29.00
N ALA A 68 4.60 -24.28 28.69
CA ALA A 68 3.83 -23.21 28.04
C ALA A 68 4.74 -22.29 27.22
N LEU A 69 4.15 -21.56 26.26
CA LEU A 69 4.82 -20.48 25.56
C LEU A 69 5.03 -19.30 26.50
N GLY A 70 6.15 -18.61 26.37
CA GLY A 70 6.40 -17.36 27.03
C GLY A 70 5.35 -16.28 26.68
N SER A 71 5.08 -15.36 27.61
CA SER A 71 4.08 -14.30 27.40
C SER A 71 4.39 -13.44 26.18
N TRP A 72 5.65 -13.13 25.94
CA TRP A 72 6.08 -12.36 24.77
C TRP A 72 5.80 -13.04 23.44
N CYS A 73 5.80 -14.38 23.38
CA CYS A 73 5.40 -15.10 22.18
C CYS A 73 3.97 -14.75 21.75
N ARG A 74 3.04 -14.70 22.72
CA ARG A 74 1.63 -14.37 22.44
C ARG A 74 1.43 -12.89 22.13
N THR A 75 2.18 -12.01 22.80
CA THR A 75 2.14 -10.58 22.58
C THR A 75 2.64 -10.18 21.18
N LEU A 76 3.79 -10.76 20.77
CA LEU A 76 4.44 -10.40 19.50
C LEU A 76 3.87 -11.14 18.28
N PHE A 77 3.23 -12.29 18.50
CA PHE A 77 2.69 -13.16 17.45
C PHE A 77 1.27 -13.64 17.78
N PRO A 78 0.29 -12.73 17.90
CA PRO A 78 -1.06 -13.08 18.39
C PRO A 78 -1.88 -13.95 17.43
N GLN A 79 -1.51 -14.03 16.15
CA GLN A 79 -2.31 -14.69 15.10
C GLN A 79 -1.81 -16.11 14.74
N ALA A 80 -0.90 -16.66 15.51
CA ALA A 80 -0.20 -17.89 15.17
C ALA A 80 -1.00 -19.23 15.09
N PRO A 81 -2.21 -19.43 15.68
CA PRO A 81 -2.73 -20.80 15.89
C PRO A 81 -3.22 -21.56 14.65
N ALA A 82 -3.76 -20.91 13.61
CA ALA A 82 -4.49 -21.61 12.54
C ALA A 82 -3.60 -22.27 11.47
N THR A 83 -2.44 -21.69 11.17
CA THR A 83 -1.50 -22.16 10.14
C THR A 83 -0.37 -23.02 10.69
N GLU A 84 -0.20 -23.06 12.01
CA GLU A 84 0.94 -23.69 12.68
C GLU A 84 1.06 -25.18 12.42
N ARG A 85 -0.07 -25.90 12.41
CA ARG A 85 -0.05 -27.37 12.26
C ARG A 85 0.57 -27.80 10.93
N VAL A 86 0.14 -27.17 9.83
CA VAL A 86 0.63 -27.52 8.49
C VAL A 86 2.07 -27.04 8.31
N ALA A 87 2.35 -25.80 8.68
CA ALA A 87 3.69 -25.23 8.58
C ALA A 87 4.70 -25.97 9.46
N ALA A 88 4.35 -26.31 10.71
CA ALA A 88 5.21 -27.09 11.59
C ALA A 88 5.51 -28.47 11.03
N GLN A 89 4.51 -29.16 10.48
CA GLN A 89 4.69 -30.47 9.87
C GLN A 89 5.58 -30.39 8.62
N GLN A 90 5.36 -29.41 7.75
CA GLN A 90 6.20 -29.19 6.57
C GLN A 90 7.66 -28.90 6.94
N LEU A 91 7.89 -28.07 7.94
CA LEU A 91 9.24 -27.76 8.43
C LEU A 91 9.93 -28.98 9.02
N LEU A 92 9.20 -29.79 9.79
CA LEU A 92 9.76 -30.96 10.48
C LEU A 92 10.06 -32.12 9.52
N THR A 93 9.15 -32.43 8.58
CA THR A 93 9.23 -33.64 7.75
C THR A 93 9.80 -33.39 6.37
N GLN A 94 9.60 -32.20 5.79
CA GLN A 94 10.01 -31.87 4.44
C GLN A 94 11.14 -30.83 4.40
N GLY A 95 11.41 -30.15 5.53
CA GLY A 95 12.36 -29.06 5.60
C GLY A 95 12.01 -27.92 4.65
N THR A 96 10.72 -27.66 4.42
CA THR A 96 10.30 -26.65 3.44
C THR A 96 9.70 -25.43 4.11
N ILE A 97 10.07 -24.25 3.59
CA ILE A 97 9.47 -22.96 3.93
C ILE A 97 8.83 -22.40 2.67
N ASN A 98 7.55 -22.03 2.76
CA ASN A 98 6.87 -21.37 1.68
C ASN A 98 6.83 -19.85 1.95
N PHE A 99 7.57 -19.08 1.15
CA PHE A 99 7.58 -17.62 1.19
C PHE A 99 6.50 -16.98 0.28
N GLY A 100 5.46 -17.72 -0.04
CA GLY A 100 4.41 -17.26 -0.94
C GLY A 100 4.96 -17.05 -2.36
N LYS A 101 4.85 -15.82 -2.87
CA LYS A 101 5.38 -15.50 -4.21
C LYS A 101 6.90 -15.55 -4.31
N GLY A 102 7.61 -15.51 -3.19
CA GLY A 102 9.06 -15.73 -3.11
C GLY A 102 9.49 -17.17 -3.36
N GLY A 103 8.52 -18.10 -3.53
CA GLY A 103 8.80 -19.50 -3.80
C GLY A 103 8.97 -20.35 -2.54
N THR A 104 9.36 -21.62 -2.75
CA THR A 104 9.62 -22.57 -1.68
C THR A 104 11.12 -22.71 -1.47
N TYR A 105 11.55 -22.56 -0.23
CA TYR A 105 12.92 -22.79 0.19
C TYR A 105 13.03 -24.15 0.90
N HIS A 106 14.05 -24.92 0.56
CA HIS A 106 14.34 -26.22 1.19
C HIS A 106 15.47 -26.05 2.20
N LEU A 107 15.13 -26.25 3.48
CA LEU A 107 16.10 -26.28 4.56
C LEU A 107 16.95 -27.53 4.47
N THR A 108 18.25 -27.37 4.46
CA THR A 108 19.20 -28.43 4.81
C THR A 108 19.22 -28.64 6.33
N GLU A 109 19.93 -29.65 6.80
CA GLU A 109 20.11 -29.86 8.23
C GLU A 109 20.70 -28.60 8.89
N HIS A 110 21.73 -28.03 8.27
CA HIS A 110 22.30 -26.73 8.59
C HIS A 110 21.91 -25.76 7.46
N PRO A 111 21.03 -24.76 7.71
CA PRO A 111 20.50 -23.91 6.66
C PRO A 111 21.57 -23.02 6.01
N ASP A 112 21.45 -22.80 4.70
CA ASP A 112 22.12 -21.69 4.03
C ASP A 112 21.31 -20.40 4.25
N TRP A 113 21.86 -19.47 5.01
CA TRP A 113 21.23 -18.19 5.32
C TRP A 113 21.27 -17.18 4.16
N LYS A 114 21.83 -17.57 3.02
CA LYS A 114 21.86 -16.80 1.79
C LYS A 114 21.24 -17.58 0.63
N PRO A 115 19.96 -17.98 0.71
CA PRO A 115 19.35 -18.75 -0.36
C PRO A 115 19.32 -17.94 -1.65
N GLN A 116 19.90 -18.49 -2.71
CA GLN A 116 19.86 -17.90 -4.06
C GLN A 116 18.60 -18.30 -4.83
N ALA A 117 17.61 -18.87 -4.13
CA ALA A 117 16.49 -19.58 -4.76
C ALA A 117 15.45 -18.66 -5.38
N THR A 118 15.49 -17.36 -5.14
CA THR A 118 14.49 -16.45 -5.68
C THR A 118 15.14 -15.28 -6.41
N SER A 119 14.55 -14.88 -7.52
CA SER A 119 14.86 -13.61 -8.19
C SER A 119 14.48 -12.38 -7.34
N ASP A 120 13.98 -12.59 -6.14
CA ASP A 120 13.53 -11.58 -5.19
C ASP A 120 14.45 -11.56 -3.97
N THR A 121 15.19 -10.45 -3.79
CA THR A 121 16.07 -10.20 -2.64
C THR A 121 15.32 -10.19 -1.30
N SER A 122 13.98 -10.11 -1.30
CA SER A 122 13.16 -10.19 -0.08
C SER A 122 13.15 -11.61 0.51
N GLY A 123 13.19 -12.65 -0.32
CA GLY A 123 13.30 -14.05 0.13
C GLY A 123 14.57 -14.31 0.93
N ASP A 124 15.72 -13.84 0.41
CA ASP A 124 17.03 -14.00 1.07
C ASP A 124 17.07 -13.30 2.44
N ARG A 125 16.42 -12.15 2.53
CA ARG A 125 16.30 -11.42 3.80
C ARG A 125 15.36 -12.10 4.77
N HIS A 126 14.26 -12.67 4.26
CA HIS A 126 13.24 -13.31 5.09
C HIS A 126 13.76 -14.56 5.83
N VAL A 127 14.65 -15.32 5.23
CA VAL A 127 15.31 -16.45 5.92
C VAL A 127 15.98 -16.00 7.21
N ASN A 128 16.55 -14.77 7.22
CA ASN A 128 17.21 -14.20 8.39
C ASN A 128 16.26 -13.58 9.44
N SER A 129 14.95 -13.59 9.20
CA SER A 129 13.97 -13.13 10.21
C SER A 129 13.66 -14.16 11.28
N LEU A 130 13.92 -15.44 10.99
CA LEU A 130 13.68 -16.61 11.85
C LEU A 130 12.22 -16.84 12.26
N ASN A 131 11.31 -15.88 12.04
CA ASN A 131 9.91 -16.00 12.46
C ASN A 131 9.15 -17.10 11.70
N TRP A 132 9.63 -17.51 10.52
CA TRP A 132 9.10 -18.66 9.77
C TRP A 132 9.27 -19.99 10.52
N ALA A 133 10.18 -20.07 11.50
CA ALA A 133 10.40 -21.26 12.33
C ALA A 133 9.44 -21.35 13.54
N LEU A 134 8.77 -20.25 13.90
CA LEU A 134 7.85 -20.19 15.05
C LEU A 134 6.78 -21.30 15.07
N PRO A 135 6.22 -21.78 13.92
CA PRO A 135 5.29 -22.88 13.93
C PRO A 135 5.81 -24.14 14.64
N LEU A 136 7.12 -24.42 14.54
CA LEU A 136 7.74 -25.56 15.28
C LEU A 136 7.64 -25.35 16.79
N LEU A 137 7.96 -24.16 17.28
CA LEU A 137 7.89 -23.85 18.72
C LEU A 137 6.45 -23.87 19.23
N PHE A 138 5.55 -23.15 18.56
CA PHE A 138 4.15 -23.01 18.99
C PHE A 138 3.45 -24.36 18.99
N ARG A 139 3.56 -25.12 17.90
CA ARG A 139 2.93 -26.44 17.81
C ARG A 139 3.62 -27.45 18.73
N GLY A 140 4.95 -27.44 18.79
CA GLY A 140 5.73 -28.31 19.64
C GLY A 140 5.32 -28.21 21.12
N VAL A 141 5.21 -26.98 21.63
CA VAL A 141 4.75 -26.73 23.02
C VAL A 141 3.29 -27.13 23.19
N GLN A 142 2.40 -26.79 22.22
CA GLN A 142 0.99 -27.13 22.32
C GLN A 142 0.70 -28.62 22.42
N VAL A 143 1.44 -29.44 21.66
CA VAL A 143 1.24 -30.90 21.61
C VAL A 143 2.31 -31.71 22.35
N GLN A 144 3.15 -31.01 23.11
CA GLN A 144 4.26 -31.61 23.89
C GLN A 144 5.17 -32.51 23.02
N ASN A 145 5.57 -31.96 21.84
CA ASN A 145 6.45 -32.65 20.90
C ASN A 145 7.88 -32.12 21.00
N GLN A 146 8.75 -32.84 21.69
CA GLN A 146 10.15 -32.47 21.91
C GLN A 146 10.92 -32.28 20.59
N ALA A 147 10.70 -33.12 19.58
CA ALA A 147 11.43 -33.04 18.31
C ALA A 147 11.17 -31.73 17.57
N MET A 148 9.93 -31.17 17.64
CA MET A 148 9.61 -29.88 17.08
C MET A 148 10.34 -28.76 17.83
N VAL A 149 10.34 -28.79 19.14
CA VAL A 149 11.00 -27.80 20.01
C VAL A 149 12.52 -27.84 19.82
N ASP A 150 13.11 -29.00 19.77
CA ASP A 150 14.55 -29.20 19.57
C ASP A 150 14.97 -28.70 18.19
N ARG A 151 14.18 -28.97 17.13
CA ARG A 151 14.46 -28.47 15.78
C ARG A 151 14.38 -26.95 15.72
N PHE A 152 13.38 -26.35 16.34
CA PHE A 152 13.30 -24.90 16.45
C PHE A 152 14.54 -24.32 17.13
N ARG A 153 14.89 -24.84 18.30
CA ARG A 153 16.06 -24.41 19.06
C ARG A 153 17.35 -24.52 18.23
N GLN A 154 17.54 -25.65 17.57
CA GLN A 154 18.70 -25.91 16.72
C GLN A 154 18.84 -24.87 15.60
N LEU A 155 17.74 -24.51 14.95
CA LEU A 155 17.73 -23.47 13.92
C LEU A 155 18.17 -22.11 14.49
N MET A 156 17.71 -21.73 15.67
CA MET A 156 18.16 -20.50 16.35
C MET A 156 19.66 -20.53 16.64
N LEU A 157 20.16 -21.62 17.19
CA LEU A 157 21.57 -21.78 17.55
C LEU A 157 22.47 -21.80 16.31
N TYR A 158 22.06 -22.44 15.22
CA TYR A 158 22.80 -22.40 13.94
C TYR A 158 22.92 -20.96 13.41
N TRP A 159 21.79 -20.24 13.39
CA TRP A 159 21.82 -18.84 12.94
C TRP A 159 22.77 -18.00 13.81
N ILE A 160 22.73 -18.16 15.13
CA ILE A 160 23.59 -17.44 16.07
C ILE A 160 25.05 -17.76 15.82
N ALA A 161 25.42 -19.04 15.68
CA ALA A 161 26.80 -19.47 15.44
C ALA A 161 27.36 -18.91 14.13
N ASP A 162 26.58 -18.96 13.06
CA ASP A 162 27.00 -18.52 11.73
C ASP A 162 27.17 -16.99 11.62
N HIS A 163 26.40 -16.25 12.44
CA HIS A 163 26.38 -14.76 12.40
C HIS A 163 27.11 -14.12 13.58
N GLN A 164 27.70 -14.90 14.48
CA GLN A 164 28.48 -14.35 15.59
C GLN A 164 29.69 -13.56 15.06
N GLY A 165 29.70 -12.25 15.32
CA GLY A 165 30.74 -11.34 14.84
C GLY A 165 30.73 -11.00 13.35
N LYS A 166 29.76 -11.51 12.56
CA LYS A 166 29.67 -11.32 11.11
C LYS A 166 28.31 -10.76 10.66
N ARG A 167 27.81 -9.76 11.32
CA ARG A 167 26.50 -9.18 10.99
C ARG A 167 26.51 -8.41 9.70
N ALA A 168 25.59 -8.72 8.81
CA ALA A 168 25.35 -7.94 7.61
C ALA A 168 24.43 -6.75 7.94
N THR A 169 24.96 -5.53 7.88
CA THR A 169 24.23 -4.29 8.22
C THR A 169 22.90 -4.14 7.49
N TRP A 170 22.79 -4.66 6.27
CA TRP A 170 21.57 -4.61 5.47
C TRP A 170 20.44 -5.52 6.01
N VAL A 171 20.76 -6.62 6.68
CA VAL A 171 19.77 -7.49 7.34
C VAL A 171 19.28 -6.83 8.63
N ASP A 172 20.19 -6.28 9.41
CA ASP A 172 19.88 -5.67 10.70
C ASP A 172 19.11 -4.35 10.55
N SER A 173 19.34 -3.60 9.48
CA SER A 173 18.62 -2.36 9.17
C SER A 173 17.24 -2.56 8.52
N SER A 174 16.84 -3.81 8.26
CA SER A 174 15.57 -4.13 7.60
C SER A 174 14.49 -4.57 8.59
N ILE A 175 13.26 -4.71 8.09
CA ILE A 175 12.13 -5.32 8.80
C ILE A 175 12.49 -6.70 9.39
N TYR A 176 13.33 -7.46 8.68
CA TYR A 176 13.69 -8.82 9.06
C TYR A 176 14.57 -8.88 10.31
N GLY A 177 15.41 -7.86 10.55
CA GLY A 177 16.15 -7.72 11.80
C GLY A 177 15.22 -7.54 13.00
N GLY A 178 14.20 -6.69 12.85
CA GLY A 178 13.17 -6.49 13.87
C GLY A 178 12.39 -7.77 14.18
N LEU A 179 11.92 -8.47 13.14
CA LEU A 179 11.21 -9.76 13.29
C LEU A 179 12.10 -10.82 13.93
N ARG A 180 13.40 -10.86 13.61
CA ARG A 180 14.35 -11.76 14.25
C ARG A 180 14.49 -11.45 15.73
N THR A 181 14.63 -10.19 16.10
CA THR A 181 14.69 -9.79 17.52
C THR A 181 13.46 -10.27 18.28
N GLN A 182 12.26 -10.05 17.72
CA GLN A 182 11.00 -10.54 18.30
C GLN A 182 10.98 -12.06 18.45
N THR A 183 11.44 -12.78 17.42
CA THR A 183 11.53 -14.26 17.45
C THR A 183 12.48 -14.76 18.51
N LEU A 184 13.66 -14.15 18.63
CA LEU A 184 14.65 -14.52 19.65
C LEU A 184 14.17 -14.22 21.08
N VAL A 185 13.39 -13.13 21.30
CA VAL A 185 12.77 -12.86 22.61
C VAL A 185 11.74 -13.93 22.97
N CYS A 186 10.85 -14.27 22.03
CA CYS A 186 9.90 -15.36 22.20
C CYS A 186 10.60 -16.69 22.54
N ALA A 187 11.65 -17.03 21.78
CA ALA A 187 12.45 -18.23 21.97
C ALA A 187 13.17 -18.26 23.33
N ALA A 188 13.86 -17.16 23.68
CA ALA A 188 14.60 -17.05 24.92
C ALA A 188 13.72 -17.25 26.16
N GLN A 189 12.57 -16.60 26.18
CA GLN A 189 11.62 -16.73 27.29
C GLN A 189 11.00 -18.13 27.37
N THR A 190 10.69 -18.75 26.22
CA THR A 190 10.03 -20.06 26.21
C THR A 190 11.01 -21.20 26.55
N LEU A 191 12.22 -21.14 25.97
CA LEU A 191 13.21 -22.22 26.09
C LEU A 191 14.16 -22.05 27.29
N ASN A 192 14.17 -20.88 27.90
CA ASN A 192 15.13 -20.50 28.96
C ASN A 192 16.60 -20.78 28.55
N ASP A 193 16.91 -20.49 27.26
CA ASP A 193 18.24 -20.74 26.69
C ASP A 193 19.11 -19.48 26.78
N PRO A 194 20.25 -19.51 27.50
CA PRO A 194 21.10 -18.35 27.73
C PRO A 194 21.78 -17.84 26.46
N THR A 195 22.07 -18.72 25.48
CA THR A 195 22.69 -18.33 24.21
C THR A 195 21.70 -17.55 23.36
N ILE A 196 20.46 -18.01 23.28
CA ILE A 196 19.38 -17.31 22.57
C ILE A 196 19.07 -15.99 23.28
N ALA A 197 19.06 -15.97 24.62
CA ALA A 197 18.86 -14.78 25.41
C ALA A 197 19.90 -13.70 25.12
N ALA A 198 21.18 -14.07 25.11
CA ALA A 198 22.28 -13.17 24.79
C ALA A 198 22.17 -12.59 23.36
N ALA A 199 21.78 -13.43 22.41
CA ALA A 199 21.58 -13.01 21.02
C ALA A 199 20.40 -12.03 20.88
N ALA A 200 19.27 -12.28 21.55
CA ALA A 200 18.12 -11.37 21.58
C ALA A 200 18.49 -9.97 22.08
N LEU A 201 19.24 -9.91 23.19
CA LEU A 201 19.72 -8.64 23.76
C LEU A 201 20.73 -7.92 22.87
N GLN A 202 21.63 -8.69 22.23
CA GLN A 202 22.58 -8.10 21.29
C GLN A 202 21.86 -7.49 20.07
N ASP A 203 20.86 -8.19 19.53
CA ASP A 203 20.02 -7.67 18.44
C ASP A 203 19.29 -6.40 18.88
N ALA A 204 18.63 -6.43 20.03
CA ALA A 204 17.90 -5.27 20.56
C ALA A 204 18.81 -4.03 20.69
N ARG A 205 20.03 -4.21 21.23
CA ARG A 205 21.00 -3.11 21.34
C ARG A 205 21.41 -2.57 19.98
N THR A 206 21.50 -3.41 18.95
CA THR A 206 21.78 -2.98 17.58
C THR A 206 20.61 -2.17 17.01
N MET A 207 19.37 -2.61 17.25
CA MET A 207 18.16 -1.90 16.79
C MET A 207 18.05 -0.49 17.38
N VAL A 208 18.29 -0.33 18.66
CA VAL A 208 18.24 0.97 19.34
C VAL A 208 19.36 1.91 18.89
N LYS A 209 20.58 1.40 18.67
CA LYS A 209 21.71 2.20 18.18
C LYS A 209 21.51 2.70 16.76
N SER A 210 20.93 1.90 15.88
CA SER A 210 20.71 2.29 14.49
C SER A 210 19.69 3.45 14.34
N ASN A 211 18.84 3.66 15.36
CA ASN A 211 17.93 4.81 15.44
C ASN A 211 18.46 5.88 16.42
N ALA A 212 19.66 5.70 16.97
CA ALA A 212 20.22 6.60 17.96
C ALA A 212 20.50 7.99 17.38
N GLY A 213 19.52 8.84 17.50
CA GLY A 213 19.72 10.25 17.77
C GLY A 213 20.02 11.19 16.61
N ALA A 214 19.95 10.78 15.35
CA ALA A 214 20.40 11.66 14.28
C ALA A 214 19.40 11.85 13.13
N VAL A 215 18.23 11.24 13.17
CA VAL A 215 17.26 11.47 12.09
C VAL A 215 16.27 12.53 12.56
N PRO A 216 16.28 13.73 11.94
CA PRO A 216 15.15 14.63 12.09
C PRO A 216 13.88 13.86 11.78
N VAL A 217 12.81 14.06 12.53
CA VAL A 217 11.49 13.42 12.40
C VAL A 217 10.95 13.37 10.95
N ALA A 218 11.61 14.03 10.02
CA ALA A 218 11.20 14.21 8.63
C ALA A 218 11.81 13.22 7.61
N VAL A 219 12.82 12.41 7.95
CA VAL A 219 13.50 11.55 6.97
C VAL A 219 13.87 10.22 7.60
N GLY A 220 13.33 9.12 7.08
CA GLY A 220 13.69 7.75 7.48
C GLY A 220 12.79 7.11 8.54
N VAL A 221 11.75 7.78 9.01
CA VAL A 221 10.74 7.19 9.88
C VAL A 221 9.73 6.43 9.01
N ASN A 222 9.60 5.13 9.24
CA ASN A 222 8.76 4.24 8.43
C ASN A 222 8.29 3.02 9.24
N ASN A 223 7.47 2.19 8.61
CA ASN A 223 6.91 0.97 9.18
C ASN A 223 7.99 -0.02 9.71
N THR A 224 9.14 -0.11 9.05
CA THR A 224 10.25 -0.98 9.45
C THR A 224 10.78 -0.60 10.84
N ASP A 225 10.88 0.69 11.13
CA ASP A 225 11.38 1.17 12.40
C ASP A 225 10.42 0.87 13.55
N LEU A 226 9.11 0.86 13.32
CA LEU A 226 8.13 0.40 14.32
C LEU A 226 8.41 -1.04 14.74
N ILE A 227 8.58 -1.96 13.77
CA ILE A 227 8.85 -3.38 14.05
C ILE A 227 10.17 -3.56 14.81
N ARG A 228 11.21 -2.83 14.42
CA ARG A 228 12.53 -2.91 15.04
C ARG A 228 12.50 -2.46 16.50
N GLN A 229 11.86 -1.32 16.78
CA GLN A 229 11.78 -0.81 18.13
C GLN A 229 10.82 -1.61 19.02
N THR A 230 9.76 -2.21 18.47
CA THR A 230 8.90 -3.15 19.20
C THR A 230 9.68 -4.37 19.67
N GLY A 231 10.52 -4.95 18.81
CA GLY A 231 11.41 -6.04 19.20
C GLY A 231 12.42 -5.63 20.29
N ALA A 232 13.00 -4.44 20.18
CA ALA A 232 13.92 -3.92 21.18
C ALA A 232 13.22 -3.66 22.52
N LEU A 233 12.02 -3.05 22.51
CA LEU A 233 11.20 -2.85 23.70
C LEU A 233 10.94 -4.17 24.44
N ALA A 234 10.49 -5.18 23.69
CA ALA A 234 10.21 -6.50 24.23
C ALA A 234 11.45 -7.16 24.89
N ALA A 235 12.62 -7.09 24.23
CA ALA A 235 13.87 -7.63 24.74
C ALA A 235 14.33 -6.95 26.03
N PHE A 236 14.30 -5.63 26.09
CA PHE A 236 14.75 -4.88 27.27
C PHE A 236 13.76 -4.98 28.43
N CYS A 237 12.46 -5.04 28.14
CA CYS A 237 11.44 -5.27 29.14
C CYS A 237 11.59 -6.67 29.77
N TRP A 238 11.76 -7.69 28.95
CA TRP A 238 11.97 -9.07 29.39
C TRP A 238 13.23 -9.24 30.25
N SER A 239 14.32 -8.55 29.88
CA SER A 239 15.61 -8.60 30.60
C SER A 239 15.72 -7.64 31.77
N ALA A 240 14.70 -6.84 32.06
CA ALA A 240 14.70 -5.78 33.07
C ALA A 240 15.78 -4.69 32.85
N ASP A 241 16.21 -4.46 31.60
CA ASP A 241 17.10 -3.34 31.24
C ASP A 241 16.25 -2.06 31.05
N TRP A 242 15.86 -1.46 32.17
CA TRP A 242 14.92 -0.33 32.21
C TRP A 242 15.39 0.91 31.42
N PRO A 243 16.66 1.34 31.49
CA PRO A 243 17.12 2.50 30.72
C PRO A 243 17.02 2.27 29.20
N SER A 244 17.38 1.08 28.72
CA SER A 244 17.27 0.71 27.31
C SER A 244 15.82 0.54 26.87
N ARG A 245 14.96 0.01 27.74
CA ARG A 245 13.50 -0.06 27.54
C ARG A 245 12.89 1.32 27.33
N ASP A 246 13.19 2.27 28.21
CA ASP A 246 12.65 3.63 28.15
C ASP A 246 13.12 4.35 26.88
N LYS A 247 14.35 4.07 26.45
CA LYS A 247 14.86 4.57 25.17
C LYS A 247 14.14 3.97 23.97
N ALA A 248 13.89 2.65 23.96
CA ALA A 248 13.14 1.99 22.91
C ALA A 248 11.71 2.52 22.82
N TRP A 249 11.04 2.73 23.96
CA TRP A 249 9.72 3.34 24.02
C TRP A 249 9.70 4.78 23.48
N SER A 250 10.63 5.62 23.92
CA SER A 250 10.78 6.99 23.41
C SER A 250 10.96 7.02 21.88
N ASN A 251 11.76 6.08 21.34
CA ASN A 251 11.91 5.93 19.91
C ASN A 251 10.59 5.53 19.23
N LEU A 252 9.85 4.54 19.77
CA LEU A 252 8.55 4.11 19.25
C LEU A 252 7.55 5.27 19.18
N VAL A 253 7.42 6.04 20.25
CA VAL A 253 6.55 7.23 20.30
C VAL A 253 6.96 8.27 19.24
N SER A 254 8.26 8.51 19.11
CA SER A 254 8.79 9.44 18.09
C SER A 254 8.50 8.97 16.67
N ILE A 255 8.70 7.67 16.39
CA ILE A 255 8.43 7.07 15.09
C ILE A 255 6.93 7.12 14.78
N ALA A 256 6.08 6.71 15.72
CA ALA A 256 4.63 6.73 15.56
C ALA A 256 4.10 8.12 15.22
N ASN A 257 4.56 9.16 15.94
CA ASN A 257 4.25 10.56 15.62
C ASN A 257 4.84 11.03 14.28
N GLY A 258 5.90 10.39 13.80
CA GLY A 258 6.53 10.71 12.52
C GLY A 258 5.85 10.08 11.32
N VAL A 259 5.31 8.86 11.45
CA VAL A 259 4.66 8.13 10.36
C VAL A 259 3.21 8.54 10.13
N ILE A 260 2.58 9.20 11.10
CA ILE A 260 1.19 9.67 11.04
C ILE A 260 1.18 11.19 11.06
N LEU A 261 0.50 11.80 10.11
CA LEU A 261 0.28 13.24 10.07
C LEU A 261 -0.80 13.66 11.08
N PRO A 262 -0.88 14.95 11.46
CA PRO A 262 -1.89 15.42 12.40
C PRO A 262 -3.34 15.14 12.00
N ASP A 263 -3.61 15.05 10.70
CA ASP A 263 -4.92 14.75 10.13
C ASP A 263 -5.20 13.24 10.00
N GLY A 264 -4.28 12.39 10.45
CA GLY A 264 -4.42 10.94 10.42
C GLY A 264 -3.90 10.26 9.16
N SER A 265 -3.57 10.99 8.11
CA SER A 265 -2.95 10.38 6.93
C SER A 265 -1.53 9.91 7.23
N ASP A 266 -1.09 8.88 6.51
CA ASP A 266 0.24 8.32 6.65
C ASP A 266 1.27 9.03 5.75
N VAL A 267 2.54 8.96 6.14
CA VAL A 267 3.64 9.49 5.32
C VAL A 267 4.11 8.52 4.25
N GLU A 268 3.68 7.26 4.28
CA GLU A 268 4.10 6.23 3.32
C GLU A 268 3.49 6.46 1.92
N GLY A 269 2.43 7.26 1.84
CA GLY A 269 1.81 7.67 0.58
C GLY A 269 0.93 6.61 -0.07
N SER A 270 0.38 5.69 0.74
CA SER A 270 -0.43 4.56 0.27
C SER A 270 -1.44 4.13 1.33
N PRO A 271 -2.76 4.15 1.06
CA PRO A 271 -3.78 3.73 2.02
C PRO A 271 -3.59 2.30 2.58
N SER A 272 -3.11 1.34 1.77
CA SER A 272 -2.79 -0.01 2.27
C SER A 272 -1.66 0.02 3.30
N TYR A 273 -0.71 0.95 3.18
CA TYR A 273 0.35 1.10 4.17
C TYR A 273 -0.15 1.76 5.45
N ALA A 274 -1.14 2.66 5.38
CA ALA A 274 -1.81 3.16 6.57
C ALA A 274 -2.50 2.03 7.36
N VAL A 275 -3.15 1.08 6.67
CA VAL A 275 -3.70 -0.14 7.29
C VAL A 275 -2.61 -0.98 7.94
N TYR A 276 -1.45 -1.10 7.29
CA TYR A 276 -0.33 -1.84 7.83
C TYR A 276 0.28 -1.16 9.07
N ILE A 277 0.45 0.17 9.05
CA ILE A 277 0.92 0.96 10.20
C ILE A 277 -0.06 0.82 11.37
N GLU A 278 -1.36 0.84 11.13
CA GLU A 278 -2.38 0.62 12.16
C GLU A 278 -2.15 -0.71 12.90
N ARG A 279 -1.93 -1.78 12.14
CA ARG A 279 -1.65 -3.11 12.73
C ARG A 279 -0.36 -3.10 13.55
N LEU A 280 0.70 -2.47 13.04
CA LEU A 280 1.95 -2.36 13.79
C LEU A 280 1.79 -1.57 15.08
N LEU A 281 0.97 -0.52 15.08
CA LEU A 281 0.68 0.23 16.30
C LEU A 281 -0.16 -0.57 17.30
N HIS A 282 -1.05 -1.45 16.82
CA HIS A 282 -1.74 -2.41 17.68
C HIS A 282 -0.72 -3.35 18.37
N ASP A 283 0.27 -3.84 17.64
CA ASP A 283 1.34 -4.68 18.21
C ASP A 283 2.20 -3.89 19.21
N VAL A 284 2.46 -2.61 18.94
CA VAL A 284 3.13 -1.69 19.86
C VAL A 284 2.33 -1.50 21.16
N GLU A 285 1.01 -1.32 21.08
CA GLU A 285 0.12 -1.24 22.26
C GLU A 285 0.19 -2.52 23.10
N ALA A 286 0.10 -3.68 22.46
CA ALA A 286 0.19 -4.96 23.17
C ALA A 286 1.55 -5.12 23.87
N ALA A 287 2.64 -4.74 23.20
CA ALA A 287 3.98 -4.76 23.76
C ALA A 287 4.13 -3.76 24.92
N ALA A 288 3.61 -2.54 24.77
CA ALA A 288 3.60 -1.51 25.79
C ALA A 288 2.85 -1.98 27.05
N ALA A 289 1.65 -2.52 26.89
CA ALA A 289 0.85 -3.05 27.99
C ALA A 289 1.57 -4.19 28.72
N THR A 290 2.18 -5.13 27.99
CA THR A 290 2.96 -6.25 28.57
C THR A 290 4.17 -5.73 29.34
N CYS A 291 4.73 -4.60 28.94
CA CYS A 291 5.90 -3.96 29.52
C CYS A 291 5.58 -2.96 30.64
N GLY A 292 4.30 -2.68 30.90
CA GLY A 292 3.88 -1.66 31.86
C GLY A 292 4.22 -0.22 31.44
N MET A 293 4.30 0.02 30.11
CA MET A 293 4.49 1.36 29.56
C MET A 293 3.17 2.14 29.49
N PRO A 294 3.20 3.49 29.51
CA PRO A 294 2.00 4.29 29.27
C PRO A 294 1.36 3.95 27.92
N ALA A 295 0.04 3.93 27.85
CA ALA A 295 -0.66 3.65 26.60
C ALA A 295 -0.48 4.79 25.58
N ASP A 296 -0.66 6.05 26.03
CA ASP A 296 -0.54 7.21 25.15
C ASP A 296 0.90 7.43 24.63
N PRO A 297 1.04 7.93 23.37
CA PRO A 297 -0.02 8.42 22.47
C PRO A 297 -0.55 7.39 21.45
N VAL A 298 -0.21 6.11 21.56
CA VAL A 298 -0.45 5.12 20.49
C VAL A 298 -1.93 4.94 20.15
N PRO A 299 -2.87 4.77 21.10
CA PRO A 299 -4.30 4.67 20.80
C PRO A 299 -4.83 5.91 20.07
N THR A 300 -4.40 7.11 20.48
CA THR A 300 -4.79 8.37 19.85
C THR A 300 -4.34 8.42 18.38
N LEU A 301 -3.12 7.96 18.08
CA LEU A 301 -2.59 7.91 16.72
C LEU A 301 -3.33 6.87 15.87
N ARG A 302 -3.66 5.71 16.43
CA ARG A 302 -4.47 4.69 15.75
C ARG A 302 -5.86 5.22 15.39
N ASN A 303 -6.52 5.95 16.29
CA ASN A 303 -7.82 6.56 16.01
C ASN A 303 -7.76 7.54 14.83
N ARG A 304 -6.69 8.35 14.73
CA ARG A 304 -6.49 9.22 13.56
C ARG A 304 -6.32 8.43 12.26
N LEU A 305 -5.58 7.31 12.30
CA LEU A 305 -5.49 6.42 11.13
C LEU A 305 -6.84 5.84 10.73
N TYR A 306 -7.73 5.52 11.69
CA TYR A 306 -9.08 5.06 11.38
C TYR A 306 -9.87 6.10 10.59
N ASP A 307 -9.73 7.39 10.93
CA ASP A 307 -10.38 8.48 10.18
C ASP A 307 -9.90 8.50 8.73
N PHE A 308 -8.59 8.47 8.51
CA PHE A 308 -8.01 8.48 7.17
C PHE A 308 -8.37 7.22 6.36
N VAL A 309 -8.10 6.04 6.91
CA VAL A 309 -8.36 4.77 6.20
C VAL A 309 -9.83 4.62 5.86
N SER A 310 -10.74 4.99 6.79
CA SER A 310 -12.17 4.93 6.53
C SER A 310 -12.58 5.80 5.35
N GLN A 311 -11.98 6.99 5.20
CA GLN A 311 -12.25 7.85 4.03
C GLN A 311 -11.70 7.29 2.72
N ALA A 312 -10.62 6.50 2.78
CA ALA A 312 -10.02 5.84 1.62
C ALA A 312 -10.71 4.54 1.18
N ILE A 313 -11.84 4.18 1.80
CA ILE A 313 -12.62 2.98 1.43
C ILE A 313 -13.66 3.33 0.37
N ARG A 314 -13.67 2.57 -0.72
CA ARG A 314 -14.66 2.67 -1.79
C ARG A 314 -16.02 2.09 -1.37
N PRO A 315 -17.11 2.35 -2.13
CA PRO A 315 -18.44 1.79 -1.84
C PRO A 315 -18.52 0.25 -1.88
N ASP A 316 -17.60 -0.42 -2.58
CA ASP A 316 -17.45 -1.88 -2.58
C ASP A 316 -16.64 -2.41 -1.38
N PHE A 317 -16.33 -1.55 -0.42
CA PHE A 317 -15.52 -1.84 0.78
C PHE A 317 -14.10 -2.35 0.50
N LEU A 318 -13.54 -1.95 -0.63
CA LEU A 318 -12.12 -2.13 -0.92
C LEU A 318 -11.36 -0.85 -0.63
N VAL A 319 -10.11 -1.02 -0.20
CA VAL A 319 -9.16 0.10 -0.05
C VAL A 319 -8.87 0.70 -1.43
N GLU A 320 -8.88 2.02 -1.53
CA GLU A 320 -8.55 2.70 -2.78
C GLU A 320 -7.10 2.44 -3.19
N SER A 321 -6.90 2.06 -4.45
CA SER A 321 -5.61 1.66 -5.00
C SER A 321 -4.76 2.86 -5.39
N LEU A 322 -4.15 3.54 -4.41
CA LEU A 322 -3.28 4.70 -4.63
C LEU A 322 -1.85 4.39 -4.14
N GLY A 323 -0.85 4.82 -4.91
CA GLY A 323 0.55 4.48 -4.62
C GLY A 323 0.76 2.96 -4.63
N ASP A 324 1.44 2.43 -3.61
CA ASP A 324 1.62 0.99 -3.45
C ASP A 324 0.42 0.26 -2.81
N SER A 325 -0.78 0.84 -2.88
CA SER A 325 -2.02 0.16 -2.45
C SER A 325 -2.51 -0.85 -3.46
N VAL A 326 -3.19 -1.87 -2.95
CA VAL A 326 -3.93 -2.85 -3.73
C VAL A 326 -5.40 -2.85 -3.32
N ASN A 327 -6.27 -3.31 -4.20
CA ASN A 327 -7.69 -3.47 -3.92
C ASN A 327 -7.91 -4.59 -2.89
N GLU A 328 -7.81 -4.27 -1.61
CA GLU A 328 -7.97 -5.22 -0.50
C GLU A 328 -9.15 -4.86 0.39
N SER A 329 -9.75 -5.89 0.99
CA SER A 329 -10.81 -5.72 1.98
C SER A 329 -10.22 -5.67 3.38
N LEU A 330 -10.71 -4.76 4.22
CA LEU A 330 -10.31 -4.66 5.63
C LEU A 330 -10.96 -5.71 6.54
N ARG A 331 -11.79 -6.59 6.02
CA ARG A 331 -12.50 -7.60 6.81
C ARG A 331 -11.56 -8.41 7.70
N GLY A 332 -11.77 -8.31 9.01
CA GLY A 332 -11.01 -9.06 10.02
C GLY A 332 -9.59 -8.58 10.29
N SER A 333 -9.10 -7.55 9.63
CA SER A 333 -7.72 -7.07 9.77
C SER A 333 -7.56 -5.69 10.43
N PHE A 334 -8.64 -4.93 10.52
CA PHE A 334 -8.64 -3.57 11.07
C PHE A 334 -9.17 -3.61 12.51
N GLY A 335 -8.45 -3.03 13.46
CA GLY A 335 -8.47 -3.46 14.86
C GLY A 335 -9.50 -2.86 15.80
N ALA A 336 -10.39 -1.96 15.37
CA ALA A 336 -11.42 -1.44 16.27
C ALA A 336 -12.70 -2.29 16.23
N SER A 337 -13.41 -2.34 17.35
CA SER A 337 -14.65 -3.11 17.51
C SER A 337 -15.91 -2.23 17.52
N ASP A 338 -15.77 -0.93 17.26
CA ASP A 338 -16.86 0.05 17.28
C ASP A 338 -16.60 1.18 16.27
N GLY A 339 -17.51 2.14 16.20
CA GLY A 339 -17.39 3.35 15.39
C GLY A 339 -17.19 3.08 13.90
N GLN A 340 -16.45 3.98 13.24
CA GLN A 340 -16.22 3.93 11.80
C GLN A 340 -15.28 2.80 11.36
N ALA A 341 -14.31 2.43 12.19
CA ALA A 341 -13.41 1.32 11.89
C ALA A 341 -14.19 -0.01 11.84
N GLU A 342 -15.10 -0.25 12.77
CA GLU A 342 -15.99 -1.41 12.74
C GLU A 342 -16.89 -1.37 11.51
N TRP A 343 -17.41 -0.20 11.15
CA TRP A 343 -18.29 -0.06 10.00
C TRP A 343 -17.59 -0.46 8.69
N VAL A 344 -16.37 0.05 8.43
CA VAL A 344 -15.62 -0.31 7.23
C VAL A 344 -15.16 -1.78 7.26
N ARG A 345 -14.75 -2.29 8.42
CA ARG A 345 -14.31 -3.69 8.59
C ARG A 345 -15.44 -4.69 8.34
N THR A 346 -16.65 -4.36 8.77
CA THR A 346 -17.82 -5.23 8.61
C THR A 346 -18.58 -5.01 7.30
N ALA A 347 -18.08 -4.16 6.42
CA ALA A 347 -18.75 -3.76 5.19
C ALA A 347 -20.16 -3.21 5.45
N GLY A 348 -20.27 -2.30 6.41
CA GLY A 348 -21.50 -1.59 6.76
C GLY A 348 -22.51 -2.38 7.59
N LYS A 349 -22.14 -3.58 8.10
CA LYS A 349 -23.08 -4.43 8.87
C LYS A 349 -23.20 -4.04 10.34
N SER A 350 -22.17 -3.45 10.92
CA SER A 350 -22.13 -2.93 12.29
C SER A 350 -21.19 -1.73 12.37
N GLY A 351 -21.23 -1.01 13.48
CA GLY A 351 -20.50 0.24 13.64
C GLY A 351 -21.30 1.44 13.14
N THR A 352 -20.62 2.56 12.97
CA THR A 352 -21.21 3.83 12.52
C THR A 352 -20.44 4.34 11.30
N PRO A 353 -21.11 4.69 10.19
CA PRO A 353 -20.41 5.25 9.03
C PRO A 353 -19.71 6.55 9.41
N PRO A 354 -18.57 6.88 8.77
CA PRO A 354 -17.95 8.20 8.95
C PRO A 354 -18.95 9.31 8.61
N ALA A 355 -18.88 10.42 9.35
CA ALA A 355 -19.79 11.54 9.10
C ALA A 355 -19.44 12.30 7.81
N PRO A 356 -18.17 12.65 7.51
CA PRO A 356 -17.84 13.41 6.30
C PRO A 356 -17.97 12.56 5.04
N ILE A 357 -18.57 13.12 4.00
CA ILE A 357 -18.58 12.54 2.65
C ILE A 357 -17.61 13.24 1.69
N TYR A 358 -16.86 14.20 2.20
CA TYR A 358 -15.75 14.86 1.54
C TYR A 358 -14.64 15.16 2.54
N SER A 359 -13.40 14.82 2.22
CA SER A 359 -12.25 14.98 3.12
C SER A 359 -10.97 15.34 2.35
N ASN A 360 -10.11 16.13 3.00
CA ASN A 360 -8.80 16.52 2.50
C ASN A 360 -7.74 16.10 3.53
N PHE A 361 -6.66 15.48 3.08
CA PHE A 361 -5.59 15.00 3.95
C PHE A 361 -4.22 15.51 3.48
N ASP A 362 -3.39 15.95 4.42
CA ASP A 362 -2.05 16.50 4.16
C ASP A 362 -1.05 15.45 3.60
N GLY A 363 -1.40 14.16 3.70
CA GLY A 363 -0.75 13.08 2.97
C GLY A 363 -0.93 13.14 1.46
N GLY A 364 -1.67 14.14 0.97
CA GLY A 364 -1.86 14.40 -0.46
C GLY A 364 -3.11 13.76 -1.05
N TYR A 365 -4.18 13.64 -0.27
CA TYR A 365 -5.42 12.98 -0.69
C TYR A 365 -6.63 13.90 -0.55
N ILE A 366 -7.50 13.87 -1.54
CA ILE A 366 -8.87 14.35 -1.46
C ILE A 366 -9.76 13.17 -1.78
N PHE A 367 -10.73 12.89 -0.91
CA PHE A 367 -11.75 11.88 -1.12
C PHE A 367 -13.12 12.54 -1.11
N GLY A 368 -13.98 12.15 -2.03
CA GLY A 368 -15.38 12.57 -2.06
C GLY A 368 -16.29 11.43 -2.49
N ARG A 369 -17.53 11.49 -2.02
CA ARG A 369 -18.54 10.45 -2.30
C ARG A 369 -19.95 10.99 -2.31
N ALA A 370 -20.86 10.25 -2.93
CA ALA A 370 -22.29 10.57 -2.89
C ALA A 370 -22.88 10.38 -1.48
N GLY A 371 -22.45 9.35 -0.78
CA GLY A 371 -22.87 9.02 0.58
C GLY A 371 -22.19 7.75 1.07
N TRP A 372 -22.41 7.39 2.34
CA TRP A 372 -21.84 6.20 2.96
C TRP A 372 -22.73 4.95 2.86
N GLN A 373 -24.02 5.14 2.73
CA GLN A 373 -25.01 4.06 2.64
C GLN A 373 -25.85 4.29 1.38
N PRO A 374 -25.38 3.83 0.22
CA PRO A 374 -26.17 3.95 -0.99
C PRO A 374 -27.48 3.16 -0.84
N GLN A 375 -28.60 3.87 -0.88
CA GLN A 375 -29.91 3.26 -0.95
C GLN A 375 -30.14 2.75 -2.38
N PRO A 376 -30.98 1.72 -2.60
CA PRO A 376 -31.35 1.32 -3.94
C PRO A 376 -31.82 2.51 -4.78
N GLY A 377 -31.21 2.72 -5.94
CA GLY A 377 -31.49 3.84 -6.83
C GLY A 377 -30.76 5.16 -6.51
N MET A 378 -30.03 5.23 -5.38
CA MET A 378 -29.18 6.38 -5.06
C MET A 378 -27.77 6.20 -5.63
N PRO A 379 -27.08 7.30 -5.96
CA PRO A 379 -25.68 7.23 -6.39
C PRO A 379 -24.76 6.62 -5.33
N ASP A 380 -23.85 5.78 -5.77
CA ASP A 380 -22.74 5.22 -4.99
C ASP A 380 -21.38 5.79 -5.42
N THR A 381 -21.39 6.98 -6.03
CA THR A 381 -20.18 7.59 -6.56
C THR A 381 -19.16 7.88 -5.47
N PHE A 382 -17.90 7.49 -5.76
CA PHE A 382 -16.70 7.81 -5.00
C PHE A 382 -15.59 8.25 -5.94
N TYR A 383 -14.80 9.20 -5.51
CA TYR A 383 -13.63 9.65 -6.26
C TYR A 383 -12.47 10.02 -5.33
N SER A 384 -11.27 9.98 -5.88
CA SER A 384 -10.08 10.52 -5.24
C SER A 384 -9.37 11.50 -6.16
N LEU A 385 -8.71 12.52 -5.59
CA LEU A 385 -7.82 13.43 -6.31
C LEU A 385 -6.51 13.57 -5.54
N ARG A 386 -5.38 13.45 -6.25
CA ARG A 386 -4.05 13.40 -5.66
C ARG A 386 -3.30 14.73 -5.77
N PHE A 387 -2.60 15.08 -4.68
CA PHE A 387 -1.61 16.16 -4.63
C PHE A 387 -0.38 15.71 -3.82
N SER A 388 0.66 16.52 -3.74
CA SER A 388 1.86 16.16 -3.00
C SER A 388 1.60 16.19 -1.50
N SER A 389 2.08 15.16 -0.79
CA SER A 389 2.09 15.17 0.67
C SER A 389 2.85 16.38 1.22
N SER A 390 2.49 16.82 2.41
CA SER A 390 3.23 17.81 3.21
C SER A 390 4.60 17.31 3.68
N ARG A 391 4.84 16.00 3.57
CA ARG A 391 6.11 15.32 3.90
C ARG A 391 6.81 14.83 2.63
N PRO A 392 8.13 14.59 2.69
CA PRO A 392 8.87 14.00 1.57
C PRO A 392 8.26 12.66 1.13
N ALA A 393 8.31 12.41 -0.19
CA ALA A 393 7.87 11.15 -0.77
C ALA A 393 8.67 9.96 -0.21
N THR A 394 7.98 8.86 0.06
CA THR A 394 8.55 7.60 0.51
C THR A 394 8.68 6.58 -0.62
N ALA A 395 9.13 5.37 -0.28
CA ALA A 395 9.24 4.26 -1.23
C ALA A 395 7.89 3.85 -1.84
N HIS A 396 6.79 4.08 -1.13
CA HIS A 396 5.45 3.64 -1.51
C HIS A 396 4.63 4.70 -2.27
N THR A 397 5.14 5.93 -2.30
CA THR A 397 4.55 7.02 -3.08
C THR A 397 4.84 6.84 -4.57
N HIS A 398 3.82 6.98 -5.41
CA HIS A 398 3.98 7.12 -6.85
C HIS A 398 4.00 8.60 -7.27
N ASP A 399 4.49 8.89 -8.47
CA ASP A 399 4.34 10.24 -9.07
C ASP A 399 2.94 10.31 -9.71
N ASP A 400 1.90 10.38 -8.88
CA ASP A 400 0.48 10.36 -9.26
C ASP A 400 -0.25 11.70 -9.07
N GLY A 401 0.48 12.81 -8.90
CA GLY A 401 -0.09 14.15 -8.73
C GLY A 401 -1.03 14.54 -9.86
N THR A 402 -2.11 15.25 -9.53
CA THR A 402 -3.26 15.49 -10.40
C THR A 402 -4.04 14.22 -10.79
N GLY A 403 -3.67 13.04 -10.28
CA GLY A 403 -4.37 11.78 -10.51
C GLY A 403 -5.80 11.82 -9.96
N LEU A 404 -6.76 11.36 -10.76
CA LEU A 404 -8.16 11.22 -10.42
C LEU A 404 -8.58 9.76 -10.57
N THR A 405 -9.29 9.22 -9.56
CA THR A 405 -10.01 7.95 -9.69
C THR A 405 -11.51 8.21 -9.61
N LEU A 406 -12.31 7.32 -10.20
CA LEU A 406 -13.76 7.43 -10.21
C LEU A 406 -14.41 6.04 -10.16
N TYR A 407 -15.20 5.82 -9.11
CA TYR A 407 -16.08 4.68 -8.93
C TYR A 407 -17.52 5.14 -8.92
N SER A 408 -18.42 4.41 -9.59
CA SER A 408 -19.85 4.67 -9.57
C SER A 408 -20.64 3.49 -10.13
N ARG A 409 -21.90 3.36 -9.74
CA ARG A 409 -22.79 2.28 -10.22
C ARG A 409 -22.20 0.88 -9.98
N GLY A 410 -21.54 0.68 -8.82
CA GLY A 410 -20.89 -0.59 -8.50
C GLY A 410 -19.67 -0.91 -9.37
N THR A 411 -19.10 0.06 -10.05
CA THR A 411 -17.99 -0.12 -11.01
C THR A 411 -16.90 0.91 -10.79
N GLU A 412 -15.66 0.44 -10.70
CA GLU A 412 -14.49 1.30 -10.88
C GLU A 412 -14.35 1.60 -12.37
N TRP A 413 -14.41 2.88 -12.74
CA TRP A 413 -14.32 3.32 -14.13
C TRP A 413 -12.94 3.82 -14.49
N ILE A 414 -12.46 4.76 -13.68
CA ILE A 414 -11.15 5.37 -13.79
C ILE A 414 -10.41 4.98 -12.52
N GLY A 415 -9.34 4.22 -12.67
CA GLY A 415 -8.59 3.66 -11.54
C GLY A 415 -7.14 4.15 -11.48
N ASP A 416 -6.46 3.74 -10.43
CA ASP A 416 -5.02 3.83 -10.31
C ASP A 416 -4.40 2.46 -10.67
N PRO A 417 -3.31 2.41 -11.45
CA PRO A 417 -2.79 1.14 -11.97
C PRO A 417 -2.17 0.23 -10.90
N GLY A 418 -1.92 0.73 -9.68
CA GLY A 418 -1.38 -0.05 -8.56
C GLY A 418 0.11 -0.40 -8.69
N PRO A 419 0.63 -1.20 -7.73
CA PRO A 419 2.08 -1.37 -7.53
C PRO A 419 2.74 -2.47 -8.35
N TYR A 420 2.05 -3.55 -8.73
CA TYR A 420 2.53 -4.77 -9.36
C TYR A 420 3.48 -5.61 -8.49
N ARG A 421 4.75 -5.18 -8.29
CA ARG A 421 5.77 -5.86 -7.47
C ARG A 421 6.84 -4.86 -7.00
N TYR A 422 7.77 -5.31 -6.14
CA TYR A 422 8.79 -4.42 -5.58
C TYR A 422 10.13 -4.41 -6.33
N GLU A 423 10.32 -5.23 -7.36
CA GLU A 423 11.55 -5.23 -8.12
C GLU A 423 11.72 -3.95 -8.93
N ASN A 424 12.66 -3.10 -8.54
CA ASN A 424 12.96 -1.87 -9.26
C ASN A 424 13.51 -2.10 -10.68
N SER A 425 14.09 -3.27 -10.94
CA SER A 425 14.54 -3.71 -12.27
C SER A 425 13.39 -4.07 -13.22
N ASP A 426 12.18 -4.31 -12.69
CA ASP A 426 11.01 -4.61 -13.51
C ASP A 426 10.53 -3.33 -14.23
N LYS A 427 10.54 -3.39 -15.57
CA LYS A 427 10.16 -2.24 -16.43
C LYS A 427 8.71 -1.80 -16.23
N LEU A 428 7.81 -2.74 -15.94
CA LEU A 428 6.41 -2.40 -15.66
C LEU A 428 6.31 -1.68 -14.31
N ARG A 429 6.95 -2.21 -13.26
CA ARG A 429 7.01 -1.53 -11.95
C ARG A 429 7.56 -0.10 -12.08
N ALA A 430 8.69 0.05 -12.77
CA ALA A 430 9.29 1.36 -12.98
C ALA A 430 8.36 2.33 -13.72
N TYR A 431 7.61 1.86 -14.71
CA TYR A 431 6.60 2.64 -15.42
C TYR A 431 5.42 3.01 -14.52
N LEU A 432 4.88 2.05 -13.75
CA LEU A 432 3.70 2.26 -12.89
C LEU A 432 3.94 3.33 -11.81
N LYS A 433 5.18 3.56 -11.41
CA LYS A 433 5.53 4.65 -10.47
C LYS A 433 5.60 6.04 -11.12
N THR A 434 5.48 6.13 -12.43
CA THR A 434 5.59 7.41 -13.15
C THR A 434 4.24 8.05 -13.38
N ARG A 435 4.20 9.39 -13.48
CA ARG A 435 3.00 10.17 -13.79
C ARG A 435 2.24 9.66 -15.02
N ALA A 436 2.96 9.11 -16.00
CA ALA A 436 2.38 8.63 -17.25
C ALA A 436 1.51 7.37 -17.09
N ALA A 437 1.62 6.65 -15.98
CA ALA A 437 0.80 5.49 -15.70
C ALA A 437 -0.56 5.81 -15.06
N HIS A 438 -0.70 7.02 -14.51
CA HIS A 438 -1.87 7.43 -13.74
C HIS A 438 -2.86 8.27 -14.54
N SER A 439 -4.08 8.44 -14.01
CA SER A 439 -5.14 9.29 -14.56
C SER A 439 -4.83 10.77 -14.33
N ALA A 440 -3.71 11.25 -14.86
CA ALA A 440 -3.08 12.49 -14.51
C ALA A 440 -2.70 13.34 -15.74
N LEU A 441 -2.29 14.58 -15.46
CA LEU A 441 -1.67 15.45 -16.46
C LEU A 441 -0.17 15.21 -16.54
N THR A 442 0.36 15.12 -17.77
CA THR A 442 1.80 14.97 -18.01
C THR A 442 2.29 15.92 -19.10
N VAL A 443 3.59 16.27 -19.06
CA VAL A 443 4.23 17.12 -20.08
C VAL A 443 5.23 16.29 -20.89
N GLY A 444 5.02 16.24 -22.20
CA GLY A 444 5.89 15.51 -23.11
C GLY A 444 5.90 14.00 -22.83
N LYS A 445 7.02 13.35 -23.17
CA LYS A 445 7.25 11.92 -22.92
C LYS A 445 8.06 11.68 -21.64
N VAL A 446 8.34 12.71 -20.86
CA VAL A 446 9.24 12.63 -19.70
C VAL A 446 8.48 12.09 -18.51
N ALA A 447 8.83 10.86 -18.12
CA ALA A 447 8.41 10.31 -16.86
C ALA A 447 9.08 11.07 -15.71
N ARG A 448 8.35 11.35 -14.65
CA ARG A 448 8.90 11.94 -13.43
C ARG A 448 8.89 10.89 -12.33
N THR A 449 10.02 10.81 -11.64
CA THR A 449 10.21 9.85 -10.55
C THR A 449 10.08 10.48 -9.17
N ARG A 450 9.96 11.82 -9.10
CA ARG A 450 9.81 12.53 -7.83
C ARG A 450 8.44 13.20 -7.77
N TRP A 451 7.68 12.81 -6.80
CA TRP A 451 6.46 13.43 -6.38
C TRP A 451 6.77 14.66 -5.51
N SER A 452 6.66 15.83 -6.09
CA SER A 452 6.81 17.09 -5.35
C SER A 452 6.27 18.24 -6.19
N GLY A 453 5.76 19.29 -5.54
CA GLY A 453 5.33 20.52 -6.19
C GLY A 453 3.89 20.54 -6.71
N VAL A 454 3.09 19.49 -6.49
CA VAL A 454 1.64 19.54 -6.70
C VAL A 454 0.98 20.01 -5.42
N LYS A 455 0.34 21.16 -5.45
CA LYS A 455 -0.30 21.78 -4.27
C LYS A 455 -1.81 21.78 -4.42
N LYS A 456 -2.52 21.51 -3.34
CA LYS A 456 -3.96 21.79 -3.25
C LYS A 456 -4.15 23.30 -3.17
N ILE A 457 -4.97 23.87 -4.02
CA ILE A 457 -5.31 25.30 -4.04
C ILE A 457 -6.78 25.55 -3.70
N VAL A 458 -7.66 24.59 -4.00
CA VAL A 458 -9.06 24.58 -3.55
C VAL A 458 -9.40 23.21 -3.02
N GLY A 459 -10.13 23.15 -1.94
CA GLY A 459 -10.71 21.93 -1.37
C GLY A 459 -11.91 22.33 -0.53
N ALA A 460 -13.07 22.43 -1.16
CA ALA A 460 -14.30 22.89 -0.55
C ALA A 460 -15.46 21.95 -0.91
N SER A 461 -16.39 21.81 0.00
CA SER A 461 -17.61 21.03 -0.21
C SER A 461 -18.76 21.63 0.61
N ASP A 462 -19.91 21.77 -0.03
CA ASP A 462 -21.16 22.16 0.61
C ASP A 462 -22.05 20.94 0.86
N TRP A 463 -21.45 19.76 1.05
CA TRP A 463 -22.14 18.50 1.17
C TRP A 463 -23.20 18.46 2.29
N ALA A 464 -22.99 19.19 3.37
CA ALA A 464 -23.92 19.26 4.50
C ALA A 464 -25.27 19.88 4.11
N THR A 465 -25.29 20.70 3.06
CA THR A 465 -26.51 21.32 2.48
C THR A 465 -26.93 20.68 1.16
N GLY A 466 -26.31 19.54 0.78
CA GLY A 466 -26.56 18.87 -0.50
C GLY A 466 -25.84 19.53 -1.69
N GLY A 467 -24.92 20.47 -1.43
CA GLY A 467 -24.16 21.18 -2.44
C GLY A 467 -23.01 20.36 -3.06
N ASN A 468 -22.29 20.97 -3.97
CA ASN A 468 -21.25 20.35 -4.74
C ASN A 468 -19.91 20.29 -4.00
N ASP A 469 -19.05 19.33 -4.39
CA ASP A 469 -17.65 19.32 -4.00
C ASP A 469 -16.82 20.03 -5.08
N THR A 470 -15.88 20.88 -4.69
CA THR A 470 -14.96 21.53 -5.63
C THR A 470 -13.52 21.39 -5.13
N SER A 471 -12.64 20.87 -5.96
CA SER A 471 -11.23 20.69 -5.63
C SER A 471 -10.35 21.13 -6.78
N CYS A 472 -9.28 21.86 -6.47
CA CYS A 472 -8.26 22.23 -7.46
C CYS A 472 -6.86 21.93 -6.94
N VAL A 473 -6.02 21.34 -7.77
CA VAL A 473 -4.61 21.06 -7.50
C VAL A 473 -3.74 21.64 -8.63
N GLN A 474 -2.62 22.24 -8.24
CA GLN A 474 -1.69 22.91 -9.15
C GLN A 474 -0.34 22.22 -9.15
N ASP A 475 0.16 21.89 -10.32
CA ASP A 475 1.47 21.27 -10.53
C ASP A 475 2.47 22.28 -11.13
N ASN A 476 3.44 22.66 -10.31
CA ASN A 476 4.54 23.57 -10.65
C ASN A 476 5.87 22.82 -10.88
N THR A 477 5.85 21.51 -10.99
CA THR A 477 7.09 20.72 -11.15
C THR A 477 7.73 20.84 -12.54
N TRP A 478 6.97 21.35 -13.52
CA TRP A 478 7.39 21.49 -14.91
C TRP A 478 7.97 22.87 -15.18
N LYS A 479 9.20 22.94 -15.67
CA LYS A 479 9.89 24.23 -15.92
C LYS A 479 9.22 25.13 -16.98
N THR A 480 8.35 24.56 -17.81
CA THR A 480 7.83 25.23 -19.01
C THR A 480 6.33 25.44 -18.99
N VAL A 481 5.66 24.89 -18.01
CA VAL A 481 4.20 24.94 -17.91
C VAL A 481 3.78 24.71 -16.48
N THR A 482 2.75 25.44 -16.04
CA THR A 482 1.99 25.13 -14.83
C THR A 482 0.72 24.40 -15.25
N LEU A 483 0.47 23.26 -14.64
CA LEU A 483 -0.76 22.50 -14.85
C LEU A 483 -1.67 22.68 -13.65
N VAL A 484 -2.97 22.84 -13.89
CA VAL A 484 -3.97 22.86 -12.82
C VAL A 484 -5.09 21.91 -13.21
N ARG A 485 -5.46 21.03 -12.30
CA ARG A 485 -6.69 20.22 -12.41
C ARG A 485 -7.67 20.70 -11.38
N CYS A 486 -8.86 21.07 -11.83
CA CYS A 486 -10.03 21.33 -10.99
C CYS A 486 -11.08 20.25 -11.24
N THR A 487 -11.70 19.78 -10.18
CA THR A 487 -12.80 18.81 -10.20
C THR A 487 -14.01 19.41 -9.49
N GLN A 488 -15.21 19.15 -10.02
CA GLN A 488 -16.46 19.46 -9.35
C GLN A 488 -17.38 18.24 -9.43
N TYR A 489 -17.72 17.67 -8.28
CA TYR A 489 -18.75 16.65 -8.23
C TYR A 489 -20.10 17.32 -8.04
N VAL A 490 -20.93 17.27 -9.08
CA VAL A 490 -22.28 17.85 -9.10
C VAL A 490 -23.26 16.81 -8.58
N ARG A 491 -23.50 16.87 -7.29
CA ARG A 491 -24.20 15.87 -6.50
C ARG A 491 -25.62 15.60 -6.98
N SER A 492 -26.37 16.65 -7.30
CA SER A 492 -27.78 16.59 -7.71
C SER A 492 -28.02 15.82 -9.03
N VAL A 493 -27.02 15.76 -9.91
CA VAL A 493 -27.10 15.06 -11.21
C VAL A 493 -26.05 13.95 -11.32
N ASP A 494 -25.38 13.60 -10.21
CA ASP A 494 -24.38 12.53 -10.12
C ASP A 494 -23.39 12.58 -11.31
N ALA A 495 -22.67 13.67 -11.42
CA ALA A 495 -21.70 13.87 -12.50
C ALA A 495 -20.42 14.53 -11.99
N MET A 496 -19.29 14.20 -12.61
CA MET A 496 -17.99 14.78 -12.31
C MET A 496 -17.54 15.67 -13.48
N ILE A 497 -17.34 16.93 -13.22
CA ILE A 497 -16.76 17.89 -14.16
C ILE A 497 -15.27 18.03 -13.81
N VAL A 498 -14.40 17.83 -14.79
CA VAL A 498 -12.96 18.06 -14.67
C VAL A 498 -12.56 19.16 -15.64
N THR A 499 -11.89 20.18 -15.12
CA THR A 499 -11.28 21.24 -15.94
C THR A 499 -9.77 21.22 -15.72
N ASP A 500 -9.05 20.94 -16.80
CA ASP A 500 -7.59 20.95 -16.81
C ASP A 500 -7.07 22.22 -17.48
N TYR A 501 -6.26 22.98 -16.76
CA TYR A 501 -5.64 24.20 -17.27
C TYR A 501 -4.17 23.95 -17.57
N VAL A 502 -3.75 24.39 -18.75
CA VAL A 502 -2.36 24.37 -19.20
C VAL A 502 -1.90 25.81 -19.38
N ASN A 503 -1.05 26.27 -18.47
CA ASN A 503 -0.54 27.65 -18.46
C ASN A 503 0.93 27.64 -18.90
N ALA A 504 1.21 28.25 -20.07
CA ALA A 504 2.59 28.36 -20.54
C ALA A 504 3.37 29.39 -19.70
N VAL A 505 4.51 28.92 -19.15
CA VAL A 505 5.46 29.79 -18.44
C VAL A 505 6.40 30.45 -19.46
N PRO A 506 6.86 31.72 -19.25
CA PRO A 506 7.79 32.38 -20.14
C PRO A 506 9.10 31.60 -20.29
N VAL A 507 9.27 30.85 -21.39
CA VAL A 507 10.52 30.14 -21.71
C VAL A 507 10.86 30.29 -23.19
N LYS A 508 12.06 30.76 -23.49
CA LYS A 508 12.52 31.06 -24.88
C LYS A 508 12.52 29.88 -25.88
N LYS A 509 12.22 28.62 -25.45
CA LYS A 509 12.29 27.42 -26.32
C LYS A 509 11.21 26.38 -25.98
N ALA A 510 9.94 26.69 -26.14
CA ALA A 510 8.85 25.74 -25.94
C ALA A 510 8.37 25.01 -27.22
N LYS A 511 9.12 25.04 -28.33
CA LYS A 511 8.71 24.42 -29.60
C LYS A 511 8.58 22.88 -29.43
N GLY A 512 7.42 22.34 -29.82
CA GLY A 512 7.16 20.89 -29.94
C GLY A 512 6.86 20.15 -28.64
N ARG A 513 6.44 20.82 -27.58
CA ARG A 513 6.01 20.20 -26.33
C ARG A 513 4.52 20.05 -26.28
N PHE A 514 4.07 18.94 -25.70
CA PHE A 514 2.67 18.58 -25.55
C PHE A 514 2.39 18.26 -24.10
N THR A 515 1.16 18.52 -23.67
CA THR A 515 0.56 18.02 -22.44
C THR A 515 -0.35 16.86 -22.82
N TRP A 516 -0.34 15.82 -21.98
CA TRP A 516 -1.25 14.70 -22.09
C TRP A 516 -2.25 14.75 -20.94
N GLN A 517 -3.54 14.70 -21.27
CA GLN A 517 -4.59 14.32 -20.35
C GLN A 517 -4.77 12.81 -20.47
N ARG A 518 -4.67 12.09 -19.36
CA ARG A 518 -4.72 10.62 -19.32
C ARG A 518 -5.78 10.14 -18.36
N TRP A 519 -6.45 9.05 -18.74
CA TRP A 519 -7.41 8.36 -17.92
C TRP A 519 -7.12 6.86 -17.98
N GLN A 520 -6.69 6.28 -16.87
CA GLN A 520 -6.45 4.85 -16.73
C GLN A 520 -7.79 4.16 -16.49
N VAL A 521 -8.26 3.38 -17.44
CA VAL A 521 -9.52 2.65 -17.33
C VAL A 521 -9.32 1.40 -16.50
N ALA A 522 -10.29 1.08 -15.64
CA ALA A 522 -10.25 -0.13 -14.82
C ALA A 522 -10.42 -1.42 -15.66
N PRO A 523 -9.97 -2.58 -15.17
CA PRO A 523 -10.09 -3.85 -15.90
C PRO A 523 -11.54 -4.28 -16.12
N GLY A 524 -11.79 -4.91 -17.28
CA GLY A 524 -13.11 -5.41 -17.64
C GLY A 524 -14.11 -4.32 -18.03
N VAL A 525 -13.62 -3.10 -18.29
CA VAL A 525 -14.41 -2.00 -18.85
C VAL A 525 -14.05 -1.86 -20.33
N ASP A 526 -15.04 -1.91 -21.18
CA ASP A 526 -14.92 -1.68 -22.63
C ASP A 526 -15.10 -0.21 -22.98
N SER A 527 -14.62 0.22 -24.14
CA SER A 527 -14.79 1.58 -24.64
C SER A 527 -15.33 1.58 -26.07
N GLY A 528 -16.26 2.46 -26.34
CA GLY A 528 -16.87 2.66 -27.65
C GLY A 528 -17.34 4.10 -27.83
N TYR A 529 -17.95 4.40 -28.97
CA TYR A 529 -18.52 5.72 -29.25
C TYR A 529 -20.02 5.59 -29.50
N GLU A 530 -20.79 6.43 -28.83
CA GLU A 530 -22.19 6.72 -29.14
C GLU A 530 -22.26 8.15 -29.72
N GLY A 531 -22.41 8.24 -31.04
CA GLY A 531 -22.22 9.54 -31.72
C GLY A 531 -20.80 10.11 -31.53
N SER A 532 -20.69 11.28 -30.93
CA SER A 532 -19.41 11.93 -30.58
C SER A 532 -18.95 11.66 -29.15
N THR A 533 -19.77 10.99 -28.33
CA THR A 533 -19.49 10.70 -26.92
C THR A 533 -18.71 9.40 -26.81
N LEU A 534 -17.59 9.42 -26.11
CA LEU A 534 -16.91 8.20 -25.71
C LEU A 534 -17.65 7.58 -24.52
N VAL A 535 -18.02 6.32 -24.64
CA VAL A 535 -18.74 5.57 -23.61
C VAL A 535 -17.89 4.42 -23.12
N LEU A 536 -17.69 4.37 -21.82
CA LEU A 536 -17.12 3.22 -21.13
C LEU A 536 -18.26 2.33 -20.67
N THR A 537 -18.14 1.01 -20.88
CA THR A 537 -19.24 0.06 -20.65
C THR A 537 -18.79 -1.13 -19.82
N LYS A 538 -19.60 -1.53 -18.85
CA LYS A 538 -19.46 -2.78 -18.09
C LYS A 538 -20.83 -3.37 -17.76
N GLY A 539 -21.24 -4.38 -18.56
CA GLY A 539 -22.59 -4.92 -18.50
C GLY A 539 -23.63 -3.86 -18.94
N ASP A 540 -24.63 -3.63 -18.10
CA ASP A 540 -25.67 -2.61 -18.28
C ASP A 540 -25.30 -1.22 -17.75
N LYS A 541 -24.07 -1.05 -17.32
CA LYS A 541 -23.58 0.20 -16.73
C LYS A 541 -22.68 0.93 -17.70
N HIS A 542 -22.79 2.25 -17.70
CA HIS A 542 -22.07 3.11 -18.63
C HIS A 542 -21.49 4.32 -17.90
N LEU A 543 -20.36 4.80 -18.39
CA LEU A 543 -19.81 6.10 -18.05
C LEU A 543 -19.60 6.88 -19.34
N ASP A 544 -20.41 7.90 -19.55
CA ASP A 544 -20.23 8.82 -20.66
C ASP A 544 -19.07 9.78 -20.37
N VAL A 545 -18.14 9.88 -21.31
CA VAL A 545 -16.97 10.76 -21.25
C VAL A 545 -17.13 11.84 -22.29
N VAL A 546 -17.77 12.93 -21.90
CA VAL A 546 -18.06 14.08 -22.75
C VAL A 546 -16.96 15.12 -22.62
N LYS A 547 -16.50 15.69 -23.72
CA LYS A 547 -15.46 16.73 -23.70
C LYS A 547 -15.78 17.91 -24.61
N ALA A 548 -15.24 19.06 -24.29
CA ALA A 548 -15.20 20.17 -25.20
C ALA A 548 -14.19 19.93 -26.34
N GLY A 549 -14.54 20.33 -27.56
CA GLY A 549 -13.69 20.23 -28.74
C GLY A 549 -13.95 18.96 -29.57
N VAL A 550 -13.48 19.01 -30.83
CA VAL A 550 -13.78 18.02 -31.88
C VAL A 550 -12.69 16.94 -32.05
N ASP A 551 -11.54 17.09 -31.36
CA ASP A 551 -10.43 16.14 -31.42
C ASP A 551 -10.85 14.77 -30.84
N ALA A 552 -10.39 13.67 -31.45
CA ALA A 552 -10.70 12.33 -30.97
C ALA A 552 -9.86 11.96 -29.72
N TRP A 553 -10.40 11.04 -28.92
CA TRP A 553 -9.61 10.36 -27.90
C TRP A 553 -8.68 9.33 -28.56
N VAL A 554 -7.46 9.21 -28.06
CA VAL A 554 -6.53 8.14 -28.41
C VAL A 554 -6.63 7.06 -27.35
N ILE A 555 -6.96 5.84 -27.75
CA ILE A 555 -7.14 4.71 -26.84
C ILE A 555 -5.97 3.74 -27.01
N ASP A 556 -5.13 3.65 -25.98
CA ASP A 556 -4.01 2.71 -25.93
C ASP A 556 -4.41 1.49 -25.10
N LYS A 557 -4.44 0.31 -25.72
CA LYS A 557 -4.75 -0.98 -25.05
C LYS A 557 -3.48 -1.70 -24.65
N ALA A 558 -3.57 -2.51 -23.57
CA ALA A 558 -2.48 -3.39 -23.16
C ALA A 558 -2.07 -4.33 -24.30
N ARG A 559 -0.77 -4.48 -24.50
CA ARG A 559 -0.20 -5.40 -25.47
C ARG A 559 1.17 -5.93 -25.00
N PRO A 560 1.57 -7.14 -25.40
CA PRO A 560 2.90 -7.67 -25.09
C PRO A 560 4.00 -6.68 -25.49
N GLY A 561 5.00 -6.51 -24.61
CA GLY A 561 6.12 -5.59 -24.83
C GLY A 561 5.82 -4.11 -24.53
N SER A 562 4.57 -3.73 -24.25
CA SER A 562 4.20 -2.39 -23.80
C SER A 562 3.99 -2.37 -22.29
N ASN A 563 4.34 -1.27 -21.63
CA ASN A 563 3.99 -1.01 -20.23
C ASN A 563 2.67 -0.26 -20.07
N ILE A 564 2.07 0.23 -21.18
CA ILE A 564 0.84 1.00 -21.18
C ILE A 564 -0.37 0.05 -21.14
N GLY A 565 -1.41 0.43 -20.42
CA GLY A 565 -2.68 -0.28 -20.37
C GLY A 565 -2.66 -1.52 -19.47
N TRP A 566 -1.79 -1.56 -18.48
CA TRP A 566 -1.79 -2.60 -17.44
C TRP A 566 -2.28 -2.05 -16.12
N TYR A 567 -3.05 -2.87 -15.42
CA TYR A 567 -3.61 -2.61 -14.10
C TYR A 567 -3.20 -3.73 -13.14
N THR A 568 -2.97 -3.41 -11.88
CA THR A 568 -2.48 -4.37 -10.88
C THR A 568 -3.33 -4.30 -9.62
N GLY A 569 -4.49 -4.93 -9.63
CA GLY A 569 -5.40 -4.95 -8.47
C GLY A 569 -4.90 -5.78 -7.29
N ALA A 570 -3.85 -6.59 -7.48
CA ALA A 570 -3.21 -7.38 -6.44
C ALA A 570 -1.72 -7.59 -6.75
N TRP A 571 -0.93 -7.83 -5.71
CA TRP A 571 0.50 -8.09 -5.84
C TRP A 571 0.82 -9.21 -6.83
N GLY A 572 1.71 -8.90 -7.79
CA GLY A 572 2.18 -9.83 -8.82
C GLY A 572 1.16 -10.17 -9.89
N GLN A 573 -0.04 -9.60 -9.85
CA GLN A 573 -1.00 -9.67 -10.94
C GLN A 573 -0.86 -8.47 -11.85
N LYS A 574 -1.06 -8.69 -13.14
CA LYS A 574 -1.28 -7.63 -14.12
C LYS A 574 -2.47 -8.01 -14.98
N LEU A 575 -3.41 -7.12 -15.09
CA LEU A 575 -4.64 -7.27 -15.86
C LEU A 575 -4.56 -6.33 -17.06
N PRO A 576 -4.93 -6.82 -18.27
CA PRO A 576 -4.99 -5.95 -19.43
C PRO A 576 -6.15 -4.96 -19.28
N THR A 577 -5.89 -3.73 -19.65
CA THR A 577 -6.88 -2.66 -19.72
C THR A 577 -6.51 -1.66 -20.80
N GLN A 578 -7.00 -0.43 -20.69
CA GLN A 578 -6.79 0.62 -21.67
C GLN A 578 -6.57 1.97 -21.01
N VAL A 579 -5.88 2.87 -21.71
CA VAL A 579 -5.67 4.25 -21.33
C VAL A 579 -6.30 5.14 -22.37
N ILE A 580 -7.16 6.03 -21.94
CA ILE A 580 -7.75 7.05 -22.80
C ILE A 580 -6.86 8.28 -22.71
N ASN A 581 -6.39 8.76 -23.86
CA ASN A 581 -5.43 9.84 -23.94
C ASN A 581 -5.96 10.98 -24.81
N ARG A 582 -5.63 12.21 -24.42
CA ARG A 582 -5.77 13.40 -25.24
C ARG A 582 -4.45 14.15 -25.23
N GLN A 583 -3.90 14.38 -26.42
CA GLN A 583 -2.67 15.17 -26.58
C GLN A 583 -3.02 16.61 -26.92
N ILE A 584 -2.40 17.54 -26.24
CA ILE A 584 -2.69 18.95 -26.35
C ILE A 584 -1.38 19.72 -26.53
N ALA A 585 -1.32 20.59 -27.52
CA ALA A 585 -0.19 21.50 -27.68
C ALA A 585 -0.13 22.46 -26.50
N ILE A 586 1.05 22.72 -25.96
CA ILE A 586 1.22 23.75 -24.94
C ILE A 586 0.94 25.12 -25.60
N PRO A 587 0.05 25.95 -25.03
CA PRO A 587 -0.30 27.25 -25.59
C PRO A 587 0.93 28.16 -25.70
N GLN A 588 0.80 29.25 -26.43
CA GLN A 588 1.86 30.28 -26.51
C GLN A 588 2.10 30.90 -25.13
N GLN A 589 3.28 31.46 -24.96
CA GLN A 589 3.68 32.13 -23.73
C GLN A 589 2.63 33.14 -23.25
N GLY A 590 2.25 33.06 -21.97
CA GLY A 590 1.23 33.93 -21.38
C GLY A 590 -0.21 33.55 -21.72
N MET A 591 -0.42 32.50 -22.52
CA MET A 591 -1.75 31.99 -22.81
C MET A 591 -2.10 30.79 -21.93
N GLN A 592 -3.37 30.66 -21.61
CA GLN A 592 -3.97 29.54 -20.90
C GLN A 592 -4.87 28.75 -21.86
N GLN A 593 -4.83 27.46 -21.76
CA GLN A 593 -5.80 26.56 -22.38
C GLN A 593 -6.56 25.78 -21.31
N ALA A 594 -7.87 25.79 -21.41
CA ALA A 594 -8.75 25.00 -20.55
C ALA A 594 -9.34 23.82 -21.33
N LEU A 595 -9.41 22.67 -20.67
CA LEU A 595 -9.95 21.43 -21.18
C LEU A 595 -11.01 20.91 -20.24
N VAL A 596 -12.25 20.93 -20.69
CA VAL A 596 -13.37 20.41 -19.90
C VAL A 596 -13.67 18.98 -20.31
N THR A 597 -13.75 18.09 -19.33
CA THR A 597 -14.21 16.71 -19.47
C THR A 597 -15.30 16.46 -18.42
N VAL A 598 -16.41 15.86 -18.83
CA VAL A 598 -17.53 15.53 -17.95
C VAL A 598 -17.70 14.02 -17.95
N PHE A 599 -17.71 13.43 -16.77
CA PHE A 599 -18.00 12.02 -16.54
C PHE A 599 -19.41 11.87 -16.00
N VAL A 600 -20.24 11.11 -16.69
CA VAL A 600 -21.65 10.90 -16.33
C VAL A 600 -21.95 9.41 -16.22
N PRO A 601 -22.03 8.88 -14.99
CA PRO A 601 -22.46 7.49 -14.79
C PRO A 601 -23.95 7.33 -15.13
N ARG A 602 -24.29 6.28 -15.88
CA ARG A 602 -25.68 5.90 -16.21
C ARG A 602 -25.88 4.39 -16.19
N THR A 603 -27.12 3.94 -16.18
CA THR A 603 -27.49 2.52 -16.22
C THR A 603 -28.49 2.26 -17.34
N GLY A 604 -28.33 1.20 -18.12
CA GLY A 604 -29.18 0.85 -19.25
C GLY A 604 -29.30 1.98 -20.24
N ASP A 605 -30.52 2.22 -20.69
CA ASP A 605 -30.83 3.23 -21.72
C ASP A 605 -31.06 4.66 -21.14
N GLU A 606 -30.67 4.89 -19.86
CA GLU A 606 -30.75 6.23 -19.26
C GLU A 606 -30.07 7.27 -20.13
N GLN A 607 -30.75 8.36 -20.46
CA GLN A 607 -30.20 9.46 -21.25
C GLN A 607 -29.87 10.62 -20.32
N VAL A 608 -28.59 11.08 -20.36
CA VAL A 608 -28.13 12.21 -19.56
C VAL A 608 -27.39 13.20 -20.49
N PRO A 609 -28.12 14.04 -21.22
CA PRO A 609 -27.52 15.01 -22.12
C PRO A 609 -26.56 15.98 -21.41
N VAL A 610 -25.41 16.21 -22.02
CA VAL A 610 -24.41 17.16 -21.55
C VAL A 610 -24.11 18.16 -22.65
N SER A 611 -24.14 19.45 -22.30
CA SER A 611 -23.72 20.55 -23.17
C SER A 611 -22.60 21.35 -22.51
N ILE A 612 -21.52 21.58 -23.24
CA ILE A 612 -20.35 22.35 -22.78
C ILE A 612 -20.26 23.60 -23.66
N THR A 613 -20.41 24.75 -23.03
CA THR A 613 -20.36 26.09 -23.71
C THR A 613 -19.39 27.01 -22.97
N SER A 614 -19.22 28.23 -23.51
CA SER A 614 -18.48 29.30 -22.83
C SER A 614 -19.11 29.72 -21.49
N ASN A 615 -20.43 29.49 -21.32
CA ASN A 615 -21.17 29.85 -20.11
C ASN A 615 -21.09 28.75 -19.00
N GLY A 616 -20.54 27.59 -19.32
CA GLY A 616 -20.41 26.48 -18.39
C GLY A 616 -20.85 25.12 -18.94
N VAL A 617 -21.10 24.23 -18.04
CA VAL A 617 -21.54 22.85 -18.32
C VAL A 617 -23.00 22.70 -17.89
N THR A 618 -23.84 22.30 -18.82
CA THR A 618 -25.25 21.95 -18.54
C THR A 618 -25.40 20.44 -18.59
N ILE A 619 -25.95 19.85 -17.54
CA ILE A 619 -26.22 18.42 -17.40
C ILE A 619 -27.70 18.24 -17.11
N THR A 620 -28.38 17.38 -17.88
CA THR A 620 -29.80 17.11 -17.68
C THR A 620 -29.99 15.63 -17.33
N ARG A 621 -30.52 15.34 -16.13
CA ARG A 621 -30.86 14.00 -15.68
C ARG A 621 -32.33 13.94 -15.28
N GLY A 622 -33.14 13.23 -16.05
CA GLY A 622 -34.58 13.20 -15.90
C GLY A 622 -35.17 14.62 -16.07
N ALA A 623 -35.95 15.07 -15.09
CA ALA A 623 -36.54 16.42 -15.09
C ALA A 623 -35.57 17.50 -14.58
N LEU A 624 -34.43 17.15 -14.03
CA LEU A 624 -33.47 18.09 -13.45
C LEU A 624 -32.43 18.52 -14.50
N SER A 625 -32.32 19.82 -14.73
CA SER A 625 -31.27 20.41 -15.57
C SER A 625 -30.47 21.42 -14.76
N ILE A 626 -29.18 21.20 -14.67
CA ILE A 626 -28.24 22.04 -13.90
C ILE A 626 -27.22 22.63 -14.87
N THR A 627 -27.06 23.96 -14.79
CA THR A 627 -25.94 24.65 -15.44
C THR A 627 -25.01 25.18 -14.37
N THR A 628 -23.74 24.77 -14.44
CA THR A 628 -22.70 25.22 -13.51
C THR A 628 -21.49 25.73 -14.28
N PRO A 629 -20.82 26.82 -13.81
CA PRO A 629 -19.54 27.22 -14.39
C PRO A 629 -18.56 26.02 -14.34
N ALA A 630 -17.73 25.89 -15.37
CA ALA A 630 -16.60 24.95 -15.28
C ALA A 630 -15.73 25.34 -14.07
N PRO A 631 -15.34 24.37 -13.22
CA PRO A 631 -14.60 24.69 -12.01
C PRO A 631 -13.30 25.42 -12.36
N MET A 632 -13.09 26.57 -11.73
CA MET A 632 -11.91 27.41 -11.93
C MET A 632 -11.14 27.58 -10.61
N PRO A 633 -9.80 27.64 -10.66
CA PRO A 633 -9.05 28.05 -9.49
C PRO A 633 -9.38 29.52 -9.19
N GLN A 634 -9.76 29.82 -7.95
CA GLN A 634 -9.75 31.21 -7.48
C GLN A 634 -8.29 31.62 -7.27
N LEU A 635 -7.67 32.08 -8.33
CA LEU A 635 -6.31 32.60 -8.29
C LEU A 635 -6.36 34.00 -7.69
N GLY A 636 -6.15 34.10 -6.39
CA GLY A 636 -5.80 35.37 -5.76
C GLY A 636 -4.42 35.81 -6.24
N SER A 637 -4.37 36.59 -7.28
CA SER A 637 -3.23 37.17 -8.01
C SER A 637 -2.89 36.46 -9.32
N PRO A 638 -2.55 37.18 -10.40
CA PRO A 638 -2.15 36.58 -11.65
C PRO A 638 -0.92 35.69 -11.43
N LEU A 639 -0.97 34.46 -11.98
CA LEU A 639 0.17 33.59 -12.07
C LEU A 639 1.23 34.27 -12.96
N LEU A 640 2.13 35.04 -12.36
CA LEU A 640 3.34 35.56 -12.96
C LEU A 640 4.51 34.60 -12.74
#